data_7d7abf0b57d16ab62da7d8b11b643c9b
#
_entry.id   7d7abf0b57d16ab62da7d8b11b643c9b
#
_cell.length_a   1.000
_cell.length_b   1.000
_cell.length_c   1.000
_cell.angle_alpha   90.00
_cell.angle_beta   90.00
_cell.angle_gamma   90.00
#
_symmetry.space_group_name_H-M   'P 1'
#
loop_
_entity.id
_entity.type
_entity.pdbx_description
1 polymer ?
#
loop_
_entity_poly.entity_id
_entity_poly.type
_entity_poly.pdbx_seq_one_letter_code
_entity_poly.pdbx_strand_id
1 'polypeptide(L)'
;MKFSCPQCGQRLDAGPDSAGRDFSCPVCEKMLVVPAQGDGSARLQLKRVFWLIAVVALVASAFGAWVIRFRPDWVSAVQGIPIAEIRVLPDSIHLRNRNARQSLVVQAVQADGITQDVTAKAKWILSDPKRARIEGPTVVAVSDGRTELRVKYGGRKAVIPIIVEKADYEPPISFKLDVMPVFMKAGCNAGACHGSSRGKDGFRLSLFGYDADGDYFRLTRESIGRRINLAAPAESLILEKSTAVVPHTGGERFTRSSPLYAALLKWLEAGAPKDGTNVAKAVSLEILPKQAVLDGEGSRQKLTVRAHYSDGSDRDVTSLAVFISNNDPSAKVSPEGVITGGQRGEAFVMARFDTFTVGSQVLVVPKRLKFTFPEVSPNNYVDTLVYAKLKKLRLAPSDLCDDATFLRRVYVDVIGLLPTANEVVRFTEDSSPDKRAKLIDDLLQRKEFADLWVMKWAELLQIRSNNDQFSYKAALLYYNWLQEKIGANVPINEIVHDLLTASGPSFKNPGANYFQVERDTLKTAENVAQVFMGMRIQCAQCHNHPFDRWTMDDYYGFGAFFTQVGRKGSEDPREAVIFDKNDGEMKHPVGGRTMAPKFLGGETATIKEDSRREALARWLTSPENPYFARNMANIIWAHFVGKGIIEPVDDIRVSNPASNPELLQALADKLVEYRFDFRRLIRDICTSRTYQLSTRPNATNAGDDRNFAKAAIRRLRAEVLLDCISQVTETQDKFQGLPRGARAVQIADGNVNTYFLTTFGRATRGTVCSCEVKTEPNLSQALHLLNGNTTQEKTQSGGVVKKLLKEKKSPEEIVEELYLRCLARKPTREEVSRLKSFIKDDKKPEAVLNDIFWALLNSKEFIFNH
;
A
#
# COMPACT_ATOMS: atom_id res chain seq x y z
N MET A 1 15.89 -47.13 -26.84
CA MET A 1 16.01 -45.70 -27.11
C MET A 1 15.73 -44.91 -25.86
N LYS A 2 16.62 -43.99 -25.46
CA LYS A 2 16.44 -43.16 -24.25
C LYS A 2 16.00 -41.76 -24.66
N PHE A 3 14.89 -41.29 -24.14
CA PHE A 3 14.37 -39.93 -24.34
C PHE A 3 13.70 -39.43 -23.07
N SER A 4 13.34 -38.17 -23.00
CA SER A 4 12.69 -37.61 -21.82
C SER A 4 11.26 -37.20 -22.14
N CYS A 5 10.36 -37.40 -21.19
CA CYS A 5 8.98 -36.95 -21.32
C CYS A 5 8.95 -35.39 -21.36
N PRO A 6 8.39 -34.79 -22.41
CA PRO A 6 8.37 -33.32 -22.53
C PRO A 6 7.44 -32.65 -21.51
N GLN A 7 6.58 -33.42 -20.84
CA GLN A 7 5.64 -32.90 -19.85
C GLN A 7 6.23 -32.84 -18.43
N CYS A 8 6.89 -33.94 -17.98
CA CYS A 8 7.38 -34.05 -16.60
C CYS A 8 8.90 -34.21 -16.49
N GLY A 9 9.65 -34.28 -17.59
CA GLY A 9 11.11 -34.42 -17.63
C GLY A 9 11.62 -35.83 -17.32
N GLN A 10 10.74 -36.80 -17.01
CA GLN A 10 11.14 -38.18 -16.68
C GLN A 10 11.91 -38.82 -17.82
N ARG A 11 13.07 -39.43 -17.55
CA ARG A 11 13.82 -40.23 -18.52
C ARG A 11 13.13 -41.57 -18.75
N LEU A 12 12.89 -41.86 -20.02
CA LEU A 12 12.18 -43.06 -20.48
C LEU A 12 13.10 -43.88 -21.38
N ASP A 13 12.98 -45.21 -21.30
CA ASP A 13 13.73 -46.17 -22.14
C ASP A 13 12.74 -47.05 -22.89
N ALA A 14 12.70 -46.93 -24.22
CA ALA A 14 11.84 -47.72 -25.09
C ALA A 14 12.69 -48.67 -25.92
N GLY A 15 12.22 -49.91 -26.12
CA GLY A 15 12.90 -50.94 -26.93
C GLY A 15 13.10 -50.47 -28.36
N PRO A 16 14.04 -51.09 -29.09
CA PRO A 16 14.40 -50.70 -30.46
C PRO A 16 13.22 -50.75 -31.44
N ASP A 17 12.24 -51.63 -31.20
CA ASP A 17 11.06 -51.85 -32.09
C ASP A 17 9.88 -50.95 -31.77
N SER A 18 10.05 -49.98 -30.88
CA SER A 18 8.98 -49.06 -30.43
C SER A 18 9.04 -47.69 -31.13
N ALA A 19 9.91 -47.46 -32.06
CA ALA A 19 10.01 -46.18 -32.78
C ALA A 19 8.74 -45.87 -33.58
N GLY A 20 8.20 -44.70 -33.39
CA GLY A 20 6.93 -44.23 -34.02
C GLY A 20 5.63 -44.79 -33.38
N ARG A 21 5.69 -45.57 -32.29
CA ARG A 21 4.53 -46.05 -31.57
C ARG A 21 4.19 -45.11 -30.38
N ASP A 22 2.91 -45.14 -30.01
CA ASP A 22 2.43 -44.43 -28.83
C ASP A 22 2.88 -45.12 -27.55
N PHE A 23 3.39 -44.34 -26.61
CA PHE A 23 3.89 -44.77 -25.33
C PHE A 23 3.37 -43.85 -24.21
N SER A 24 2.77 -44.43 -23.17
CA SER A 24 2.31 -43.66 -22.01
C SER A 24 3.43 -43.45 -21.00
N CYS A 25 3.65 -42.20 -20.58
CA CYS A 25 4.61 -41.89 -19.53
C CYS A 25 4.15 -42.48 -18.19
N PRO A 26 4.96 -43.32 -17.52
CA PRO A 26 4.57 -43.97 -16.27
C PRO A 26 4.45 -42.99 -15.07
N VAL A 27 4.86 -41.76 -15.23
CA VAL A 27 4.84 -40.76 -14.15
C VAL A 27 3.70 -39.75 -14.28
N CYS A 28 3.37 -39.32 -15.52
CA CYS A 28 2.32 -38.30 -15.75
C CYS A 28 1.20 -38.81 -16.72
N GLU A 29 1.23 -40.06 -17.10
CA GLU A 29 0.24 -40.79 -17.96
C GLU A 29 0.04 -40.16 -19.34
N LYS A 30 0.84 -39.18 -19.74
CA LYS A 30 0.71 -38.55 -21.05
C LYS A 30 1.15 -39.51 -22.18
N MET A 31 0.36 -39.61 -23.23
CA MET A 31 0.71 -40.33 -24.45
C MET A 31 1.77 -39.57 -25.23
N LEU A 32 2.84 -40.25 -25.61
CA LEU A 32 4.02 -39.74 -26.34
C LEU A 32 4.31 -40.65 -27.51
N VAL A 33 4.82 -40.10 -28.61
CA VAL A 33 5.32 -40.89 -29.74
C VAL A 33 6.82 -41.11 -29.58
N VAL A 34 7.29 -42.34 -29.63
CA VAL A 34 8.72 -42.65 -29.53
C VAL A 34 9.42 -42.10 -30.77
N PRO A 35 10.52 -41.28 -30.66
CA PRO A 35 11.22 -40.71 -31.80
C PRO A 35 11.78 -41.79 -32.74
N ALA A 36 11.72 -41.57 -34.07
CA ALA A 36 12.32 -42.45 -35.05
C ALA A 36 13.85 -42.14 -35.18
N GLN A 37 14.67 -43.19 -35.38
CA GLN A 37 16.08 -43.02 -35.65
C GLN A 37 16.30 -42.48 -37.08
N GLY A 38 17.03 -41.38 -37.24
CA GLY A 38 17.40 -40.83 -38.53
C GLY A 38 18.63 -41.57 -39.09
N ASP A 39 18.49 -42.18 -40.25
CA ASP A 39 19.59 -42.77 -41.00
C ASP A 39 20.56 -41.73 -41.59
N GLY A 40 21.82 -41.93 -41.34
CA GLY A 40 22.91 -41.09 -41.88
C GLY A 40 23.33 -41.54 -43.26
N SER A 41 22.98 -40.82 -44.33
CA SER A 41 23.65 -40.88 -45.60
C SER A 41 23.44 -39.62 -46.43
N ALA A 42 24.42 -38.69 -46.45
CA ALA A 42 24.50 -37.68 -47.47
C ALA A 42 25.96 -37.14 -47.62
N ARG A 43 26.78 -37.91 -48.31
CA ARG A 43 27.92 -37.35 -49.02
C ARG A 43 27.53 -37.41 -50.50
N LEU A 44 27.15 -36.25 -51.06
CA LEU A 44 27.35 -35.81 -52.49
C LEU A 44 26.33 -34.70 -52.79
N GLN A 45 26.80 -33.45 -52.74
CA GLN A 45 26.31 -32.31 -53.54
C GLN A 45 26.84 -30.96 -53.06
N LEU A 46 28.15 -30.85 -52.78
CA LEU A 46 28.73 -29.55 -52.32
C LEU A 46 28.81 -28.47 -53.41
N LYS A 47 28.65 -28.74 -54.69
CA LYS A 47 28.75 -27.76 -55.77
C LYS A 47 27.39 -27.10 -56.16
N ARG A 48 26.28 -27.73 -55.91
CA ARG A 48 24.93 -27.14 -56.16
C ARG A 48 24.45 -26.25 -54.98
N VAL A 49 24.93 -26.51 -53.78
CA VAL A 49 24.55 -25.74 -52.58
C VAL A 49 25.19 -24.33 -52.58
N PHE A 50 26.43 -24.17 -53.10
CA PHE A 50 27.05 -22.84 -53.19
C PHE A 50 26.35 -21.87 -54.17
N TRP A 51 25.78 -22.38 -55.28
CA TRP A 51 24.97 -21.55 -56.20
C TRP A 51 23.60 -21.20 -55.62
N LEU A 52 22.98 -22.12 -54.93
CA LEU A 52 21.70 -21.84 -54.22
C LEU A 52 21.89 -20.85 -53.09
N ILE A 53 22.95 -20.95 -52.31
CA ILE A 53 23.28 -19.96 -51.23
C ILE A 53 23.56 -18.57 -51.80
N ALA A 54 24.28 -18.48 -52.94
CA ALA A 54 24.55 -17.20 -53.61
C ALA A 54 23.26 -16.55 -54.17
N VAL A 55 22.36 -17.34 -54.75
CA VAL A 55 21.06 -16.86 -55.27
C VAL A 55 20.13 -16.51 -54.10
N VAL A 56 20.09 -17.29 -53.04
CA VAL A 56 19.31 -16.99 -51.82
C VAL A 56 19.85 -15.74 -51.13
N ALA A 57 21.19 -15.54 -51.10
CA ALA A 57 21.78 -14.31 -50.55
C ALA A 57 21.45 -13.07 -51.39
N LEU A 58 21.43 -13.17 -52.73
CA LEU A 58 21.04 -12.10 -53.66
C LEU A 58 19.57 -11.78 -53.59
N VAL A 59 18.71 -12.80 -53.52
CA VAL A 59 17.26 -12.64 -53.33
C VAL A 59 16.93 -12.09 -51.92
N ALA A 60 17.64 -12.53 -50.89
CA ALA A 60 17.50 -11.99 -49.55
C ALA A 60 17.95 -10.53 -49.43
N SER A 61 19.03 -10.16 -50.17
CA SER A 61 19.52 -8.76 -50.25
C SER A 61 18.57 -7.87 -51.04
N ALA A 62 18.03 -8.36 -52.18
CA ALA A 62 17.02 -7.65 -52.96
C ALA A 62 15.66 -7.53 -52.19
N PHE A 63 15.23 -8.60 -51.47
CA PHE A 63 14.07 -8.59 -50.65
C PHE A 63 14.25 -7.68 -49.42
N GLY A 64 15.45 -7.68 -48.80
CA GLY A 64 15.83 -6.75 -47.73
C GLY A 64 15.78 -5.29 -48.19
N ALA A 65 16.31 -4.98 -49.37
CA ALA A 65 16.28 -3.65 -49.96
C ALA A 65 14.83 -3.22 -50.35
N TRP A 66 14.04 -4.16 -50.86
CA TRP A 66 12.60 -3.95 -51.18
C TRP A 66 11.77 -3.71 -49.91
N VAL A 67 11.97 -4.49 -48.85
CA VAL A 67 11.31 -4.32 -47.55
C VAL A 67 11.66 -2.97 -46.93
N ILE A 68 12.90 -2.55 -46.97
CA ILE A 68 13.38 -1.23 -46.49
C ILE A 68 12.74 -0.08 -47.28
N ARG A 69 12.53 -0.25 -48.59
CA ARG A 69 11.97 0.81 -49.45
C ARG A 69 10.44 0.88 -49.50
N PHE A 70 9.73 -0.22 -49.28
CA PHE A 70 8.30 -0.32 -49.46
C PHE A 70 7.50 -0.73 -48.21
N ARG A 71 8.20 -1.15 -47.14
CA ARG A 71 7.60 -1.53 -45.87
C ARG A 71 8.44 -1.03 -44.68
N PRO A 72 8.44 0.31 -44.43
CA PRO A 72 9.21 0.88 -43.33
C PRO A 72 8.84 0.34 -41.94
N ASP A 73 7.59 -0.14 -41.79
CA ASP A 73 7.09 -0.71 -40.52
C ASP A 73 7.77 -2.05 -40.13
N TRP A 74 8.35 -2.78 -41.09
CA TRP A 74 9.07 -4.02 -40.80
C TRP A 74 10.53 -3.80 -40.37
N VAL A 75 11.10 -2.67 -40.82
CA VAL A 75 12.48 -2.29 -40.44
C VAL A 75 12.49 -1.78 -39.00
N SER A 76 11.44 -1.08 -38.58
CA SER A 76 11.29 -0.61 -37.20
C SER A 76 11.05 -1.75 -36.19
N ALA A 77 10.58 -2.93 -36.63
CA ALA A 77 10.40 -4.09 -35.77
C ALA A 77 11.71 -4.83 -35.42
N VAL A 78 12.80 -4.58 -36.18
CA VAL A 78 14.13 -5.19 -35.94
C VAL A 78 15.07 -4.22 -35.25
N GLN A 79 14.86 -2.90 -35.35
CA GLN A 79 15.59 -1.91 -34.57
C GLN A 79 14.93 -1.79 -33.19
N GLY A 80 15.65 -2.17 -32.15
CA GLY A 80 15.20 -1.99 -30.76
C GLY A 80 14.83 -0.53 -30.48
N ILE A 81 13.93 -0.30 -29.55
CA ILE A 81 13.51 1.05 -29.14
C ILE A 81 14.75 1.87 -28.76
N PRO A 82 14.94 3.08 -29.34
CA PRO A 82 16.14 3.86 -29.12
C PRO A 82 16.30 4.25 -27.64
N ILE A 83 17.55 4.24 -27.18
CA ILE A 83 17.91 4.69 -25.83
C ILE A 83 17.84 6.22 -25.81
N ALA A 84 16.96 6.75 -24.97
CA ALA A 84 16.78 8.18 -24.76
C ALA A 84 17.96 8.75 -23.94
N GLU A 85 18.29 8.09 -22.82
CA GLU A 85 19.38 8.50 -21.92
C GLU A 85 20.01 7.30 -21.19
N ILE A 86 21.19 7.52 -20.60
CA ILE A 86 21.78 6.64 -19.58
C ILE A 86 21.94 7.41 -18.28
N ARG A 87 21.64 6.76 -17.17
CA ARG A 87 21.84 7.27 -15.81
C ARG A 87 22.87 6.42 -15.12
N VAL A 88 23.91 7.04 -14.57
CA VAL A 88 24.91 6.39 -13.72
C VAL A 88 24.57 6.75 -12.28
N LEU A 89 24.39 5.76 -11.44
CA LEU A 89 23.86 5.91 -10.09
C LEU A 89 24.80 5.26 -9.07
N PRO A 90 25.22 6.01 -8.03
CA PRO A 90 24.98 7.43 -7.80
C PRO A 90 25.67 8.33 -8.84
N ASP A 91 25.25 9.59 -8.91
CA ASP A 91 25.74 10.60 -9.86
C ASP A 91 27.06 11.27 -9.45
N SER A 92 27.53 10.98 -8.25
CA SER A 92 28.78 11.44 -7.69
C SER A 92 29.33 10.43 -6.67
N ILE A 93 30.64 10.34 -6.55
CA ILE A 93 31.35 9.41 -5.66
C ILE A 93 32.31 10.18 -4.76
N HIS A 94 32.22 9.91 -3.46
CA HIS A 94 33.15 10.44 -2.48
C HIS A 94 33.73 9.28 -1.64
N LEU A 95 35.02 8.99 -1.80
CA LEU A 95 35.74 7.91 -1.11
C LEU A 95 36.67 8.53 -0.05
N ARG A 96 36.39 8.28 1.23
CA ARG A 96 37.03 8.97 2.36
C ARG A 96 37.94 8.10 3.23
N ASN A 97 38.37 6.95 2.76
CA ASN A 97 39.36 6.13 3.47
C ASN A 97 39.88 5.03 2.51
N ARG A 98 40.90 4.29 2.97
CA ARG A 98 41.54 3.23 2.20
C ARG A 98 40.60 2.11 1.74
N ASN A 99 39.59 1.80 2.55
CA ASN A 99 38.65 0.71 2.28
C ASN A 99 37.37 1.21 1.60
N ALA A 100 37.28 2.52 1.31
CA ALA A 100 36.09 3.12 0.73
C ALA A 100 35.84 2.58 -0.70
N ARG A 101 34.59 2.19 -0.93
CA ARG A 101 34.13 1.68 -2.23
C ARG A 101 32.71 2.16 -2.50
N GLN A 102 32.36 2.29 -3.77
CA GLN A 102 31.01 2.60 -4.21
C GLN A 102 30.62 1.72 -5.38
N SER A 103 29.62 0.90 -5.20
CA SER A 103 28.97 0.16 -6.29
C SER A 103 28.11 1.08 -7.13
N LEU A 104 28.14 0.89 -8.43
CA LEU A 104 27.40 1.70 -9.39
C LEU A 104 26.39 0.87 -10.14
N VAL A 105 25.33 1.54 -10.57
CA VAL A 105 24.31 1.01 -11.47
C VAL A 105 24.24 1.93 -12.69
N VAL A 106 24.28 1.33 -13.88
CA VAL A 106 24.04 2.05 -15.14
C VAL A 106 22.66 1.64 -15.66
N GLN A 107 21.73 2.57 -15.62
CA GLN A 107 20.39 2.39 -16.12
C GLN A 107 20.23 3.08 -17.47
N ALA A 108 19.89 2.33 -18.52
CA ALA A 108 19.47 2.86 -19.81
C ALA A 108 17.95 3.07 -19.78
N VAL A 109 17.51 4.26 -20.19
CA VAL A 109 16.09 4.61 -20.32
C VAL A 109 15.76 4.64 -21.81
N GLN A 110 14.80 3.83 -22.23
CA GLN A 110 14.30 3.79 -23.60
C GLN A 110 13.30 4.93 -23.86
N ALA A 111 13.08 5.27 -25.12
CA ALA A 111 12.17 6.34 -25.50
C ALA A 111 10.70 6.11 -25.06
N ASP A 112 10.31 4.87 -24.82
CA ASP A 112 8.99 4.49 -24.29
C ASP A 112 8.93 4.42 -22.77
N GLY A 113 10.01 4.78 -22.07
CA GLY A 113 10.12 4.81 -20.62
C GLY A 113 10.52 3.50 -19.96
N ILE A 114 10.74 2.42 -20.72
CA ILE A 114 11.29 1.17 -20.17
C ILE A 114 12.74 1.41 -19.74
N THR A 115 13.13 0.81 -18.61
CA THR A 115 14.49 0.90 -18.08
C THR A 115 15.21 -0.46 -18.17
N GLN A 116 16.50 -0.43 -18.46
CA GLN A 116 17.34 -1.62 -18.48
C GLN A 116 18.60 -1.39 -17.65
N ASP A 117 18.94 -2.37 -16.83
CA ASP A 117 20.26 -2.42 -16.20
C ASP A 117 21.30 -2.84 -17.25
N VAL A 118 22.15 -1.92 -17.60
CA VAL A 118 23.24 -2.11 -18.58
C VAL A 118 24.61 -2.05 -17.95
N THR A 119 24.69 -2.13 -16.63
CA THR A 119 25.92 -2.02 -15.82
C THR A 119 27.03 -2.93 -16.34
N ALA A 120 26.73 -4.19 -16.61
CA ALA A 120 27.71 -5.16 -17.14
C ALA A 120 28.05 -4.96 -18.62
N LYS A 121 27.25 -4.19 -19.36
CA LYS A 121 27.42 -3.97 -20.82
C LYS A 121 28.02 -2.61 -21.16
N ALA A 122 27.98 -1.68 -20.20
CA ALA A 122 28.50 -0.33 -20.37
C ALA A 122 30.03 -0.35 -20.44
N LYS A 123 30.61 0.58 -21.24
CA LYS A 123 32.06 0.82 -21.27
C LYS A 123 32.41 1.89 -20.22
N TRP A 124 33.36 1.56 -19.37
CA TRP A 124 33.80 2.37 -18.24
C TRP A 124 35.20 2.91 -18.54
N ILE A 125 35.41 4.20 -18.41
CA ILE A 125 36.70 4.88 -18.66
C ILE A 125 36.95 5.84 -17.52
N LEU A 126 37.98 5.56 -16.73
CA LEU A 126 38.43 6.44 -15.65
C LEU A 126 39.46 7.42 -16.21
N SER A 127 39.29 8.71 -15.91
CA SER A 127 40.19 9.76 -16.44
C SER A 127 41.59 9.71 -15.82
N ASP A 128 41.69 9.41 -14.51
CA ASP A 128 42.96 9.22 -13.80
C ASP A 128 42.91 7.95 -12.92
N PRO A 129 43.51 6.83 -13.40
CA PRO A 129 43.56 5.58 -12.65
C PRO A 129 44.46 5.61 -11.40
N LYS A 130 45.28 6.66 -11.23
CA LYS A 130 46.09 6.82 -10.03
C LYS A 130 45.25 7.24 -8.81
N ARG A 131 44.07 7.83 -9.01
CA ARG A 131 43.20 8.30 -7.95
C ARG A 131 42.20 7.24 -7.49
N ALA A 132 41.65 6.50 -8.42
CA ALA A 132 40.67 5.45 -8.14
C ALA A 132 40.87 4.25 -9.09
N ARG A 133 40.31 3.10 -8.75
CA ARG A 133 40.33 1.89 -9.56
C ARG A 133 38.92 1.34 -9.74
N ILE A 134 38.65 0.69 -10.86
CA ILE A 134 37.38 0.04 -11.13
C ILE A 134 37.53 -1.47 -10.94
N GLU A 135 36.70 -2.05 -10.05
CA GLU A 135 36.61 -3.48 -9.78
C GLU A 135 35.20 -3.97 -10.12
N GLY A 136 35.00 -4.49 -11.33
CA GLY A 136 33.67 -4.79 -11.83
C GLY A 136 32.81 -3.50 -11.88
N PRO A 137 31.63 -3.47 -11.25
CA PRO A 137 30.80 -2.27 -11.20
C PRO A 137 31.09 -1.38 -9.96
N THR A 138 32.24 -1.55 -9.31
CA THR A 138 32.61 -0.86 -8.07
C THR A 138 33.82 0.02 -8.28
N VAL A 139 33.79 1.25 -7.79
CA VAL A 139 34.92 2.16 -7.72
C VAL A 139 35.53 2.07 -6.33
N VAL A 140 36.86 1.95 -6.27
CA VAL A 140 37.63 1.85 -5.02
C VAL A 140 38.69 2.94 -4.96
N ALA A 141 39.01 3.42 -3.76
CA ALA A 141 40.04 4.43 -3.52
C ALA A 141 41.47 3.90 -3.83
N VAL A 142 42.34 4.76 -4.35
CA VAL A 142 43.77 4.48 -4.58
C VAL A 142 44.64 5.56 -3.94
N SER A 143 44.48 6.84 -4.29
CA SER A 143 45.17 7.96 -3.69
C SER A 143 44.31 9.23 -3.71
N ASP A 144 44.62 10.17 -2.85
CA ASP A 144 43.86 11.43 -2.71
C ASP A 144 43.88 12.24 -4.01
N GLY A 145 42.74 12.86 -4.32
CA GLY A 145 42.59 13.72 -5.49
C GLY A 145 41.20 13.60 -6.14
N ARG A 146 41.06 14.23 -7.29
CA ARG A 146 39.81 14.24 -8.06
C ARG A 146 40.04 13.54 -9.41
N THR A 147 39.03 12.81 -9.85
CA THR A 147 38.99 12.18 -11.19
C THR A 147 37.55 12.11 -11.68
N GLU A 148 37.38 11.68 -12.93
CA GLU A 148 36.05 11.49 -13.51
C GLU A 148 35.91 10.06 -14.05
N LEU A 149 34.72 9.51 -13.90
CA LEU A 149 34.32 8.28 -14.56
C LEU A 149 33.42 8.59 -15.75
N ARG A 150 33.82 8.18 -16.92
CA ARG A 150 33.03 8.28 -18.16
C ARG A 150 32.45 6.93 -18.51
N VAL A 151 31.12 6.90 -18.63
CA VAL A 151 30.37 5.67 -18.96
C VAL A 151 29.71 5.85 -20.33
N LYS A 152 29.83 4.83 -21.21
CA LYS A 152 29.23 4.84 -22.55
C LYS A 152 28.42 3.58 -22.80
N TYR A 153 27.21 3.76 -23.35
CA TYR A 153 26.33 2.66 -23.78
C TYR A 153 25.35 3.15 -24.85
N GLY A 154 25.07 2.36 -25.88
CA GLY A 154 24.06 2.64 -26.91
C GLY A 154 24.16 4.04 -27.56
N GLY A 155 25.37 4.52 -27.80
CA GLY A 155 25.62 5.86 -28.36
C GLY A 155 25.49 7.02 -27.36
N ARG A 156 25.05 6.74 -26.13
CA ARG A 156 24.93 7.72 -25.03
C ARG A 156 26.16 7.71 -24.13
N LYS A 157 26.41 8.84 -23.46
CA LYS A 157 27.53 9.00 -22.53
C LYS A 157 27.07 9.73 -21.27
N ALA A 158 27.65 9.36 -20.12
CA ALA A 158 27.51 10.09 -18.86
C ALA A 158 28.90 10.25 -18.23
N VAL A 159 29.08 11.30 -17.44
CA VAL A 159 30.29 11.58 -16.70
C VAL A 159 29.91 11.87 -15.26
N ILE A 160 30.58 11.21 -14.31
CA ILE A 160 30.39 11.44 -12.89
C ILE A 160 31.71 11.81 -12.21
N PRO A 161 31.71 12.76 -11.28
CA PRO A 161 32.89 13.14 -10.51
C PRO A 161 33.19 12.09 -9.45
N ILE A 162 34.48 11.88 -9.20
CA ILE A 162 35.01 11.06 -8.10
C ILE A 162 35.97 11.92 -7.30
N ILE A 163 35.77 11.97 -5.99
CA ILE A 163 36.65 12.61 -5.02
C ILE A 163 37.18 11.52 -4.10
N VAL A 164 38.49 11.46 -3.94
CA VAL A 164 39.16 10.56 -3.00
C VAL A 164 39.90 11.40 -1.97
N GLU A 165 39.64 11.11 -0.71
CA GLU A 165 40.26 11.80 0.45
C GLU A 165 40.71 10.74 1.46
N LYS A 166 41.86 10.98 2.10
CA LYS A 166 42.39 10.12 3.15
C LYS A 166 42.56 8.65 2.71
N ALA A 167 43.02 8.43 1.47
CA ALA A 167 43.18 7.09 0.90
C ALA A 167 44.16 6.18 1.68
N ASP A 168 45.07 6.76 2.46
CA ASP A 168 45.98 6.02 3.33
C ASP A 168 45.41 5.74 4.74
N TYR A 169 44.29 6.38 5.10
CA TYR A 169 43.66 6.20 6.42
C TYR A 169 42.78 4.95 6.42
N GLU A 170 43.06 4.06 7.33
CA GLU A 170 42.19 2.92 7.64
C GLU A 170 41.43 3.20 8.94
N PRO A 171 40.11 3.40 8.87
CA PRO A 171 39.33 3.64 10.08
C PRO A 171 39.30 2.41 10.98
N PRO A 172 39.35 2.59 12.31
CA PRO A 172 39.18 1.48 13.26
C PRO A 172 37.80 0.85 13.04
N ILE A 173 37.73 -0.47 13.22
CA ILE A 173 36.48 -1.18 13.12
C ILE A 173 35.51 -0.77 14.23
N SER A 174 34.27 -0.48 13.87
CA SER A 174 33.22 -0.03 14.77
C SER A 174 32.21 -1.14 15.05
N PHE A 175 31.86 -1.33 16.30
CA PHE A 175 30.80 -2.27 16.65
C PHE A 175 29.45 -1.83 16.04
N LYS A 176 29.12 -0.54 16.16
CA LYS A 176 27.82 0.00 15.65
C LYS A 176 27.76 0.05 14.13
N LEU A 177 28.86 0.42 13.45
CA LEU A 177 28.86 0.64 12.00
C LEU A 177 29.23 -0.59 11.17
N ASP A 178 29.95 -1.54 11.76
CA ASP A 178 30.46 -2.71 11.02
C ASP A 178 29.90 -4.04 11.54
N VAL A 179 29.77 -4.20 12.86
CA VAL A 179 29.34 -5.48 13.47
C VAL A 179 27.82 -5.61 13.58
N MET A 180 27.15 -4.59 14.10
CA MET A 180 25.69 -4.60 14.23
C MET A 180 24.97 -4.83 12.87
N PRO A 181 25.39 -4.20 11.76
CA PRO A 181 24.82 -4.49 10.44
C PRO A 181 25.00 -5.94 9.98
N VAL A 182 26.08 -6.62 10.38
CA VAL A 182 26.26 -8.06 10.10
C VAL A 182 25.17 -8.88 10.76
N PHE A 183 24.87 -8.65 12.06
CA PHE A 183 23.80 -9.35 12.76
C PHE A 183 22.43 -9.11 12.14
N MET A 184 22.17 -7.88 11.68
CA MET A 184 20.94 -7.55 11.00
C MET A 184 20.85 -8.26 9.65
N LYS A 185 21.89 -8.18 8.83
CA LYS A 185 21.94 -8.81 7.49
C LYS A 185 21.82 -10.33 7.57
N ALA A 186 22.52 -10.95 8.51
CA ALA A 186 22.47 -12.39 8.74
C ALA A 186 21.18 -12.84 9.47
N GLY A 187 20.35 -11.91 9.96
CA GLY A 187 19.11 -12.20 10.68
C GLY A 187 19.33 -12.77 12.11
N CYS A 188 20.51 -12.60 12.69
CA CYS A 188 20.81 -13.09 14.03
C CYS A 188 19.93 -12.42 15.10
N ASN A 189 19.65 -11.13 14.95
CA ASN A 189 18.81 -10.34 15.84
C ASN A 189 17.34 -10.24 15.39
N ALA A 190 16.87 -11.13 14.53
CA ALA A 190 15.47 -11.25 14.18
C ALA A 190 14.66 -11.91 15.31
N GLY A 191 13.34 -11.67 15.35
CA GLY A 191 12.45 -12.21 16.40
C GLY A 191 12.34 -13.74 16.43
N ALA A 192 12.60 -14.42 15.32
CA ALA A 192 12.69 -15.89 15.27
C ALA A 192 14.03 -16.45 15.78
N CYS A 193 15.03 -15.58 15.97
CA CYS A 193 16.39 -15.91 16.44
C CYS A 193 16.68 -15.23 17.78
N HIS A 194 17.89 -14.70 17.97
CA HIS A 194 18.33 -14.08 19.24
C HIS A 194 17.64 -12.73 19.55
N GLY A 195 16.89 -12.14 18.59
CA GLY A 195 16.08 -10.94 18.82
C GLY A 195 14.75 -11.19 19.52
N SER A 196 14.38 -12.44 19.84
CA SER A 196 13.19 -12.73 20.64
C SER A 196 13.34 -12.17 22.08
N SER A 197 12.23 -11.96 22.78
CA SER A 197 12.23 -11.32 24.11
C SER A 197 13.11 -12.03 25.14
N ARG A 198 13.23 -13.37 25.05
CA ARG A 198 14.09 -14.20 25.88
C ARG A 198 15.41 -14.60 25.20
N GLY A 199 15.60 -14.23 23.93
CA GLY A 199 16.69 -14.74 23.09
C GLY A 199 16.53 -16.24 22.78
N LYS A 200 17.62 -16.87 22.36
CA LYS A 200 17.69 -18.33 22.16
C LYS A 200 18.91 -18.90 22.84
N ASP A 201 18.76 -20.06 23.53
CA ASP A 201 19.83 -20.79 24.18
C ASP A 201 20.69 -19.91 25.13
N GLY A 202 20.03 -19.01 25.88
CA GLY A 202 20.68 -18.09 26.81
C GLY A 202 21.46 -16.94 26.15
N PHE A 203 21.30 -16.74 24.86
CA PHE A 203 21.85 -15.59 24.16
C PHE A 203 20.72 -14.72 23.55
N ARG A 204 20.69 -13.44 23.93
CA ARG A 204 19.77 -12.45 23.45
C ARG A 204 20.51 -11.31 22.75
N LEU A 205 19.96 -10.85 21.64
CA LEU A 205 20.32 -9.59 20.99
C LEU A 205 19.09 -8.67 20.98
N SER A 206 19.31 -7.38 20.89
CA SER A 206 18.21 -6.45 20.72
C SER A 206 17.55 -6.64 19.34
N LEU A 207 16.23 -6.73 19.32
CA LEU A 207 15.49 -6.94 18.10
C LEU A 207 15.77 -5.79 17.11
N PHE A 208 16.30 -6.13 15.94
CA PHE A 208 16.74 -5.18 14.92
C PHE A 208 17.75 -4.12 15.40
N GLY A 209 18.50 -4.39 16.46
CA GLY A 209 19.63 -3.56 16.87
C GLY A 209 19.27 -2.27 17.62
N TYR A 210 18.10 -2.20 18.29
CA TYR A 210 17.68 -0.99 19.00
C TYR A 210 18.55 -0.62 20.21
N ASP A 211 19.30 -1.57 20.75
CA ASP A 211 20.15 -1.42 21.94
C ASP A 211 21.57 -1.96 21.68
N ALA A 212 22.32 -1.23 20.85
CA ALA A 212 23.68 -1.65 20.48
C ALA A 212 24.66 -1.73 21.66
N ASP A 213 24.52 -0.86 22.66
CA ASP A 213 25.35 -0.91 23.85
C ASP A 213 25.05 -2.14 24.72
N GLY A 214 23.76 -2.50 24.85
CA GLY A 214 23.34 -3.74 25.49
C GLY A 214 23.79 -4.97 24.72
N ASP A 215 23.74 -4.96 23.39
CA ASP A 215 24.22 -6.08 22.56
C ASP A 215 25.74 -6.26 22.68
N TYR A 216 26.50 -5.16 22.71
CA TYR A 216 27.92 -5.22 23.00
C TYR A 216 28.20 -5.87 24.36
N PHE A 217 27.51 -5.46 25.43
CA PHE A 217 27.61 -6.04 26.73
C PHE A 217 27.29 -7.54 26.74
N ARG A 218 26.18 -7.95 26.11
CA ARG A 218 25.75 -9.34 26.01
C ARG A 218 26.78 -10.21 25.29
N LEU A 219 27.38 -9.69 24.23
CA LEU A 219 28.40 -10.40 23.46
C LEU A 219 29.72 -10.57 24.24
N THR A 220 30.18 -9.50 24.92
CA THR A 220 31.55 -9.43 25.42
C THR A 220 31.67 -9.60 26.94
N ARG A 221 30.61 -9.36 27.73
CA ARG A 221 30.66 -9.28 29.20
C ARG A 221 29.67 -10.20 29.92
N GLU A 222 28.48 -10.44 29.38
CA GLU A 222 27.44 -11.23 30.06
C GLU A 222 27.88 -12.69 30.34
N SER A 223 28.68 -13.27 29.45
CA SER A 223 29.28 -14.62 29.64
C SER A 223 30.69 -14.59 29.07
N ILE A 224 31.62 -14.10 29.88
CA ILE A 224 33.02 -13.89 29.48
C ILE A 224 33.63 -15.20 28.95
N GLY A 225 34.29 -15.11 27.78
CA GLY A 225 34.96 -16.25 27.14
C GLY A 225 34.07 -17.29 26.49
N ARG A 226 32.72 -17.14 26.57
CA ARG A 226 31.81 -18.11 25.96
C ARG A 226 31.51 -17.80 24.49
N ARG A 227 31.19 -16.54 24.19
CA ARG A 227 30.71 -16.15 22.85
C ARG A 227 31.82 -15.69 21.92
N ILE A 228 32.85 -15.10 22.51
CA ILE A 228 34.05 -14.62 21.82
C ILE A 228 35.29 -15.23 22.44
N ASN A 229 36.29 -15.52 21.61
CA ASN A 229 37.60 -16.02 22.01
C ASN A 229 38.67 -15.08 21.45
N LEU A 230 39.18 -14.16 22.26
CA LEU A 230 40.17 -13.19 21.82
C LEU A 230 41.58 -13.79 21.67
N ALA A 231 41.84 -14.96 22.26
CA ALA A 231 43.12 -15.67 22.08
C ALA A 231 43.19 -16.40 20.72
N ALA A 232 42.04 -16.87 20.24
CA ALA A 232 41.86 -17.50 18.91
C ALA A 232 40.61 -16.96 18.24
N PRO A 233 40.62 -15.73 17.66
CA PRO A 233 39.45 -15.03 17.16
C PRO A 233 38.61 -15.83 16.19
N ALA A 234 39.21 -16.59 15.28
CA ALA A 234 38.53 -17.43 14.31
C ALA A 234 37.76 -18.62 14.93
N GLU A 235 38.07 -19.01 16.14
CA GLU A 235 37.41 -20.07 16.94
C GLU A 235 36.36 -19.50 17.92
N SER A 236 36.00 -18.22 17.76
CA SER A 236 34.93 -17.63 18.54
C SER A 236 33.60 -18.30 18.21
N LEU A 237 32.84 -18.70 19.24
CA LEU A 237 31.56 -19.41 19.10
C LEU A 237 30.57 -18.65 18.21
N ILE A 238 30.63 -17.32 18.22
CA ILE A 238 29.79 -16.49 17.35
C ILE A 238 30.09 -16.71 15.85
N LEU A 239 31.33 -16.96 15.47
CA LEU A 239 31.74 -17.31 14.11
C LEU A 239 31.43 -18.77 13.79
N GLU A 240 31.75 -19.70 14.66
CA GLU A 240 31.52 -21.12 14.45
C GLU A 240 30.03 -21.47 14.32
N LYS A 241 29.18 -20.86 15.16
CA LYS A 241 27.71 -21.00 15.07
C LYS A 241 27.18 -20.40 13.77
N SER A 242 27.66 -19.23 13.41
CA SER A 242 27.16 -18.52 12.21
C SER A 242 27.57 -19.20 10.89
N THR A 243 28.68 -19.93 10.90
CA THR A 243 29.17 -20.73 9.76
C THR A 243 28.78 -22.22 9.82
N ALA A 244 27.96 -22.62 10.80
CA ALA A 244 27.53 -23.99 11.04
C ALA A 244 28.70 -24.99 11.23
N VAL A 245 29.87 -24.54 11.64
CA VAL A 245 31.00 -25.42 12.05
C VAL A 245 30.62 -26.22 13.28
N VAL A 246 29.89 -25.60 14.18
CA VAL A 246 29.21 -26.28 15.30
C VAL A 246 27.70 -26.25 15.11
N PRO A 247 26.94 -27.24 15.61
CA PRO A 247 25.51 -27.31 15.44
C PRO A 247 24.80 -26.00 15.84
N HIS A 248 23.99 -25.43 14.92
CA HIS A 248 23.24 -24.19 15.10
C HIS A 248 21.82 -24.35 14.60
N THR A 249 20.83 -24.20 15.48
CA THR A 249 19.42 -24.32 15.14
C THR A 249 18.99 -23.31 14.05
N GLY A 250 19.67 -22.13 13.98
CA GLY A 250 19.49 -21.14 12.96
C GLY A 250 20.09 -21.50 11.59
N GLY A 251 20.80 -22.63 11.46
CA GLY A 251 21.55 -23.05 10.27
C GLY A 251 22.76 -22.16 9.98
N GLU A 252 23.36 -22.36 8.81
CA GLU A 252 24.42 -21.50 8.30
C GLU A 252 23.85 -20.12 7.95
N ARG A 253 24.48 -19.07 8.46
CA ARG A 253 24.06 -17.68 8.24
C ARG A 253 24.92 -17.01 7.17
N PHE A 254 26.18 -17.39 7.09
CA PHE A 254 27.14 -16.96 6.06
C PHE A 254 28.34 -17.91 6.04
N THR A 255 29.03 -18.00 4.90
CA THR A 255 30.25 -18.78 4.72
C THR A 255 31.49 -18.06 5.25
N ARG A 256 32.59 -18.80 5.47
CA ARG A 256 33.90 -18.20 5.85
C ARG A 256 34.47 -17.24 4.79
N SER A 257 34.10 -17.36 3.52
CA SER A 257 34.50 -16.46 2.44
C SER A 257 33.63 -15.20 2.35
N SER A 258 32.59 -15.10 3.18
CA SER A 258 31.66 -13.96 3.17
C SER A 258 32.32 -12.69 3.73
N PRO A 259 32.04 -11.51 3.15
CA PRO A 259 32.39 -10.23 3.76
C PRO A 259 31.85 -10.04 5.18
N LEU A 260 30.71 -10.69 5.51
CA LEU A 260 30.14 -10.67 6.86
C LEU A 260 31.04 -11.39 7.88
N TYR A 261 31.60 -12.53 7.49
CA TYR A 261 32.58 -13.23 8.29
C TYR A 261 33.85 -12.39 8.51
N ALA A 262 34.38 -11.81 7.43
CA ALA A 262 35.59 -10.99 7.48
C ALA A 262 35.43 -9.77 8.39
N ALA A 263 34.26 -9.11 8.39
CA ALA A 263 33.99 -7.99 9.26
C ALA A 263 33.95 -8.39 10.75
N LEU A 264 33.29 -9.50 11.08
CA LEU A 264 33.28 -10.03 12.46
C LEU A 264 34.66 -10.47 12.93
N LEU A 265 35.38 -11.20 12.08
CA LEU A 265 36.74 -11.66 12.41
C LEU A 265 37.66 -10.46 12.67
N LYS A 266 37.64 -9.46 11.80
CA LYS A 266 38.44 -8.23 11.96
C LYS A 266 38.15 -7.53 13.29
N TRP A 267 36.87 -7.48 13.72
CA TRP A 267 36.49 -6.91 15.00
C TRP A 267 37.05 -7.71 16.19
N LEU A 268 36.99 -9.04 16.11
CA LEU A 268 37.53 -9.94 17.14
C LEU A 268 39.06 -9.86 17.22
N GLU A 269 39.76 -9.85 16.06
CA GLU A 269 41.21 -9.67 15.97
C GLU A 269 41.70 -8.33 16.53
N ALA A 270 40.86 -7.27 16.39
CA ALA A 270 41.14 -5.98 17.01
C ALA A 270 40.87 -5.94 18.53
N GLY A 271 40.57 -7.09 19.17
CA GLY A 271 40.26 -7.20 20.61
C GLY A 271 38.82 -6.86 20.98
N ALA A 272 37.90 -6.94 20.05
CA ALA A 272 36.47 -6.64 20.19
C ALA A 272 36.21 -5.25 20.80
N PRO A 273 36.73 -4.16 20.20
CA PRO A 273 36.66 -2.83 20.80
C PRO A 273 35.22 -2.35 20.93
N LYS A 274 34.93 -1.62 22.02
CA LYS A 274 33.70 -0.83 22.17
C LYS A 274 33.87 0.51 21.46
N ASP A 275 32.82 0.96 20.81
CA ASP A 275 32.83 2.29 20.21
C ASP A 275 32.94 3.41 21.24
N GLY A 276 33.66 4.47 20.88
CA GLY A 276 33.69 5.72 21.63
C GLY A 276 32.34 6.48 21.53
N THR A 277 32.27 7.59 22.29
CA THR A 277 31.05 8.42 22.31
C THR A 277 30.80 9.18 21.00
N ASN A 278 31.84 9.38 20.20
CA ASN A 278 31.82 10.24 18.98
C ASN A 278 31.74 9.42 17.67
N VAL A 279 31.23 8.19 17.71
CA VAL A 279 31.00 7.43 16.48
C VAL A 279 29.91 8.08 15.65
N ALA A 280 30.18 8.27 14.37
CA ALA A 280 29.23 8.84 13.43
C ALA A 280 27.92 8.01 13.38
N LYS A 281 26.78 8.67 13.35
CA LYS A 281 25.46 8.01 13.27
C LYS A 281 24.94 8.11 11.84
N ALA A 282 24.29 7.07 11.35
CA ALA A 282 23.54 7.20 10.11
C ALA A 282 22.44 8.26 10.30
N VAL A 283 22.33 9.18 9.34
CA VAL A 283 21.33 10.27 9.35
C VAL A 283 20.34 10.14 8.19
N SER A 284 20.72 9.46 7.12
CA SER A 284 19.82 9.12 6.00
C SER A 284 20.33 7.94 5.22
N LEU A 285 19.43 7.35 4.45
CA LEU A 285 19.71 6.24 3.53
C LEU A 285 19.17 6.57 2.15
N GLU A 286 19.90 6.19 1.13
CA GLU A 286 19.49 6.35 -0.27
C GLU A 286 19.53 4.99 -0.98
N ILE A 287 18.47 4.66 -1.77
CA ILE A 287 18.42 3.50 -2.66
C ILE A 287 18.35 3.95 -4.11
N LEU A 288 19.15 3.36 -4.95
CA LEU A 288 19.28 3.72 -6.36
C LEU A 288 19.24 2.47 -7.28
N PRO A 289 18.49 2.56 -8.41
CA PRO A 289 17.59 3.64 -8.82
C PRO A 289 16.36 3.75 -7.94
N LYS A 290 15.78 4.96 -7.86
CA LYS A 290 14.52 5.19 -7.13
C LYS A 290 13.31 4.58 -7.83
N GLN A 291 13.41 4.37 -9.15
CA GLN A 291 12.36 3.79 -9.98
C GLN A 291 12.97 2.93 -11.09
N ALA A 292 12.32 1.80 -11.36
CA ALA A 292 12.62 0.94 -12.52
C ALA A 292 11.32 0.53 -13.23
N VAL A 293 11.35 0.51 -14.57
CA VAL A 293 10.26 -0.01 -15.41
C VAL A 293 10.81 -1.19 -16.20
N LEU A 294 10.43 -2.39 -15.82
CA LEU A 294 10.99 -3.64 -16.35
C LEU A 294 10.15 -4.19 -17.51
N ASP A 295 10.82 -4.64 -18.56
CA ASP A 295 10.22 -5.24 -19.76
C ASP A 295 9.93 -6.73 -19.55
N GLY A 296 8.90 -7.01 -18.75
CA GLY A 296 8.36 -8.34 -18.54
C GLY A 296 9.16 -9.25 -17.60
N GLU A 297 8.73 -10.50 -17.58
CA GLU A 297 9.32 -11.55 -16.75
C GLU A 297 10.79 -11.81 -17.10
N GLY A 298 11.60 -12.03 -16.06
CA GLY A 298 13.03 -12.30 -16.17
C GLY A 298 13.91 -11.06 -16.38
N SER A 299 13.33 -9.86 -16.56
CA SER A 299 14.08 -8.60 -16.59
C SER A 299 14.75 -8.34 -15.24
N ARG A 300 15.97 -7.83 -15.25
CA ARG A 300 16.78 -7.65 -14.04
C ARG A 300 17.17 -6.20 -13.84
N GLN A 301 17.21 -5.76 -12.58
CA GLN A 301 17.72 -4.45 -12.16
C GLN A 301 18.48 -4.61 -10.85
N LYS A 302 19.77 -4.21 -10.86
CA LYS A 302 20.56 -4.13 -9.63
C LYS A 302 20.23 -2.85 -8.88
N LEU A 303 20.28 -2.93 -7.56
CA LEU A 303 20.18 -1.80 -6.64
C LEU A 303 21.53 -1.50 -6.01
N THR A 304 21.76 -0.25 -5.66
CA THR A 304 22.83 0.18 -4.74
C THR A 304 22.23 1.00 -3.61
N VAL A 305 22.81 0.89 -2.41
CA VAL A 305 22.31 1.56 -1.20
C VAL A 305 23.47 2.32 -0.56
N ARG A 306 23.24 3.62 -0.33
CA ARG A 306 24.22 4.53 0.27
C ARG A 306 23.68 5.11 1.56
N ALA A 307 24.46 5.01 2.63
CA ALA A 307 24.17 5.62 3.92
C ALA A 307 24.97 6.92 4.07
N HIS A 308 24.32 7.96 4.60
CA HIS A 308 24.92 9.22 4.95
C HIS A 308 25.04 9.33 6.47
N TYR A 309 26.12 9.89 6.96
CA TYR A 309 26.45 9.93 8.38
C TYR A 309 26.54 11.34 8.92
N SER A 310 26.42 11.47 10.24
CA SER A 310 26.40 12.77 10.97
C SER A 310 27.70 13.56 10.86
N ASP A 311 28.81 12.93 10.45
CA ASP A 311 30.10 13.58 10.19
C ASP A 311 30.25 14.06 8.74
N GLY A 312 29.17 13.99 7.95
CA GLY A 312 29.15 14.34 6.52
C GLY A 312 29.78 13.30 5.61
N SER A 313 30.17 12.13 6.14
CA SER A 313 30.64 11.02 5.30
C SER A 313 29.46 10.23 4.70
N ASP A 314 29.73 9.48 3.62
CA ASP A 314 28.82 8.52 3.04
C ASP A 314 29.52 7.17 2.81
N ARG A 315 28.73 6.09 2.75
CA ARG A 315 29.24 4.74 2.58
C ARG A 315 28.26 3.91 1.75
N ASP A 316 28.80 3.13 0.83
CA ASP A 316 28.04 2.04 0.18
C ASP A 316 27.78 0.92 1.20
N VAL A 317 26.51 0.73 1.52
CA VAL A 317 26.04 -0.30 2.46
C VAL A 317 25.22 -1.39 1.77
N THR A 318 25.28 -1.50 0.45
CA THR A 318 24.51 -2.44 -0.35
C THR A 318 24.65 -3.88 0.15
N SER A 319 25.87 -4.32 0.48
CA SER A 319 26.14 -5.67 0.97
C SER A 319 25.61 -5.92 2.39
N LEU A 320 25.38 -4.84 3.16
CA LEU A 320 24.88 -4.89 4.54
C LEU A 320 23.39 -4.63 4.66
N ALA A 321 22.77 -4.07 3.61
CA ALA A 321 21.34 -3.78 3.59
C ALA A 321 20.50 -5.06 3.46
N VAL A 322 19.36 -5.10 4.16
CA VAL A 322 18.36 -6.16 4.04
C VAL A 322 17.33 -5.72 3.01
N PHE A 323 17.15 -6.51 1.95
CA PHE A 323 16.21 -6.24 0.87
C PHE A 323 14.92 -7.03 1.02
N ILE A 324 13.77 -6.38 0.79
CA ILE A 324 12.43 -6.97 0.88
C ILE A 324 11.56 -6.38 -0.23
N SER A 325 10.78 -7.21 -0.92
CA SER A 325 9.73 -6.75 -1.84
C SER A 325 8.37 -6.80 -1.13
N ASN A 326 7.50 -5.83 -1.41
CA ASN A 326 6.12 -5.88 -0.93
C ASN A 326 5.18 -6.63 -1.90
N ASN A 327 5.66 -7.01 -3.08
CA ASN A 327 4.89 -7.76 -4.09
C ASN A 327 5.82 -8.70 -4.89
N ASP A 328 6.18 -9.82 -4.31
CA ASP A 328 7.07 -10.83 -4.91
C ASP A 328 6.57 -11.39 -6.26
N PRO A 329 5.24 -11.62 -6.48
CA PRO A 329 4.73 -12.01 -7.79
C PRO A 329 5.10 -11.04 -8.92
N SER A 330 5.14 -9.73 -8.66
CA SER A 330 5.53 -8.72 -9.66
C SER A 330 7.05 -8.51 -9.72
N ALA A 331 7.73 -8.45 -8.58
CA ALA A 331 9.18 -8.29 -8.57
C ALA A 331 9.80 -8.90 -7.32
N LYS A 332 10.66 -9.90 -7.49
CA LYS A 332 11.48 -10.48 -6.43
C LYS A 332 12.79 -9.75 -6.30
N VAL A 333 13.34 -9.71 -5.09
CA VAL A 333 14.68 -9.16 -4.83
C VAL A 333 15.56 -10.21 -4.16
N SER A 334 16.81 -10.33 -4.63
CA SER A 334 17.80 -11.20 -3.99
C SER A 334 18.44 -10.50 -2.77
N PRO A 335 19.11 -11.27 -1.87
CA PRO A 335 19.86 -10.69 -0.76
C PRO A 335 20.95 -9.69 -1.19
N GLU A 336 21.45 -9.78 -2.43
CA GLU A 336 22.47 -8.89 -3.01
C GLU A 336 21.85 -7.64 -3.68
N GLY A 337 20.52 -7.45 -3.57
CA GLY A 337 19.83 -6.30 -4.14
C GLY A 337 19.61 -6.39 -5.66
N VAL A 338 19.46 -7.59 -6.22
CA VAL A 338 19.10 -7.77 -7.63
C VAL A 338 17.60 -8.05 -7.73
N ILE A 339 16.87 -7.14 -8.37
CA ILE A 339 15.47 -7.31 -8.69
C ILE A 339 15.32 -8.20 -9.92
N THR A 340 14.34 -9.10 -9.90
CA THR A 340 13.90 -9.89 -11.04
C THR A 340 12.42 -9.66 -11.28
N GLY A 341 12.04 -9.15 -12.45
CA GLY A 341 10.66 -8.96 -12.86
C GLY A 341 9.91 -10.27 -13.04
N GLY A 342 8.67 -10.29 -12.61
CA GLY A 342 7.72 -11.40 -12.71
C GLY A 342 6.46 -10.99 -13.47
N GLN A 343 5.30 -11.16 -12.86
CA GLN A 343 4.01 -10.81 -13.44
C GLN A 343 3.86 -9.30 -13.61
N ARG A 344 3.03 -8.90 -14.60
CA ARG A 344 2.63 -7.49 -14.77
C ARG A 344 2.10 -6.92 -13.45
N GLY A 345 2.59 -5.75 -13.08
CA GLY A 345 2.15 -5.05 -11.88
C GLY A 345 3.18 -4.09 -11.35
N GLU A 346 3.04 -3.79 -10.09
CA GLU A 346 3.91 -2.87 -9.35
C GLU A 346 4.39 -3.54 -8.06
N ALA A 347 5.66 -3.38 -7.77
CA ALA A 347 6.26 -3.72 -6.48
C ALA A 347 7.05 -2.52 -5.94
N PHE A 348 7.16 -2.47 -4.63
CA PHE A 348 8.07 -1.56 -3.95
C PHE A 348 9.15 -2.38 -3.26
N VAL A 349 10.39 -2.25 -3.74
CA VAL A 349 11.55 -2.97 -3.21
C VAL A 349 12.24 -2.09 -2.21
N MET A 350 12.29 -2.54 -0.97
CA MET A 350 12.87 -1.81 0.16
C MET A 350 14.28 -2.29 0.45
N ALA A 351 15.12 -1.36 0.92
CA ALA A 351 16.39 -1.64 1.57
C ALA A 351 16.34 -1.08 3.00
N ARG A 352 16.70 -1.92 3.96
CA ARG A 352 16.83 -1.54 5.36
C ARG A 352 18.30 -1.62 5.78
N PHE A 353 18.77 -0.57 6.43
CA PHE A 353 20.08 -0.51 7.07
C PHE A 353 19.99 0.37 8.32
N ASP A 354 20.51 -0.10 9.44
CA ASP A 354 20.37 0.52 10.76
C ASP A 354 18.86 0.77 11.09
N THR A 355 18.48 1.96 11.46
CA THR A 355 17.08 2.35 11.74
C THR A 355 16.32 2.85 10.51
N PHE A 356 16.99 2.95 9.36
CA PHE A 356 16.41 3.52 8.14
C PHE A 356 15.88 2.44 7.19
N THR A 357 14.76 2.76 6.58
CA THR A 357 14.19 1.98 5.46
C THR A 357 13.92 2.94 4.32
N VAL A 358 14.33 2.57 3.12
CA VAL A 358 14.08 3.32 1.87
C VAL A 358 13.61 2.35 0.79
N GLY A 359 13.00 2.85 -0.27
CA GLY A 359 12.46 1.98 -1.29
C GLY A 359 12.61 2.49 -2.71
N SER A 360 12.57 1.54 -3.64
CA SER A 360 12.58 1.72 -5.09
C SER A 360 11.26 1.21 -5.67
N GLN A 361 10.57 2.05 -6.45
CA GLN A 361 9.36 1.66 -7.17
C GLN A 361 9.73 0.83 -8.41
N VAL A 362 9.13 -0.33 -8.54
CA VAL A 362 9.36 -1.24 -9.67
C VAL A 362 8.05 -1.50 -10.38
N LEU A 363 7.98 -1.11 -11.64
CA LEU A 363 6.87 -1.39 -12.53
C LEU A 363 7.27 -2.52 -13.47
N VAL A 364 6.42 -3.53 -13.63
CA VAL A 364 6.64 -4.61 -14.60
C VAL A 364 5.54 -4.52 -15.65
N VAL A 365 5.93 -4.25 -16.89
CA VAL A 365 5.01 -4.17 -18.02
C VAL A 365 5.16 -5.42 -18.89
N PRO A 366 4.14 -5.86 -19.62
CA PRO A 366 4.25 -7.02 -20.49
C PRO A 366 5.31 -6.82 -21.58
N LYS A 367 6.13 -7.84 -21.78
CA LYS A 367 7.26 -7.80 -22.73
C LYS A 367 6.79 -7.47 -24.14
N ARG A 368 7.43 -6.49 -24.76
CA ARG A 368 7.17 -6.04 -26.14
C ARG A 368 5.71 -5.70 -26.43
N LEU A 369 4.94 -5.29 -25.42
CA LEU A 369 3.54 -4.93 -25.60
C LEU A 369 3.44 -3.65 -26.46
N LYS A 370 2.85 -3.78 -27.65
CA LYS A 370 2.41 -2.62 -28.43
C LYS A 370 1.15 -2.06 -27.76
N PHE A 371 1.23 -0.87 -27.23
CA PHE A 371 0.14 -0.22 -26.51
C PHE A 371 0.04 1.25 -26.91
N THR A 372 -1.13 1.64 -27.35
CA THR A 372 -1.47 3.04 -27.55
C THR A 372 -2.52 3.42 -26.50
N PHE A 373 -2.22 4.43 -25.71
CA PHE A 373 -3.18 4.93 -24.74
C PHE A 373 -4.35 5.58 -25.48
N PRO A 374 -5.62 5.30 -25.10
CA PRO A 374 -6.77 5.89 -25.80
C PRO A 374 -6.77 7.43 -25.66
N GLU A 375 -7.29 8.12 -26.69
CA GLU A 375 -7.49 9.56 -26.65
C GLU A 375 -8.71 9.88 -25.77
N VAL A 376 -8.46 10.10 -24.51
CA VAL A 376 -9.47 10.42 -23.50
C VAL A 376 -9.07 11.73 -22.81
N SER A 377 -9.92 12.74 -22.93
CA SER A 377 -9.72 14.02 -22.26
C SER A 377 -9.99 13.89 -20.76
N PRO A 378 -9.10 14.36 -19.87
CA PRO A 378 -9.36 14.40 -18.44
C PRO A 378 -10.41 15.47 -18.11
N ASN A 379 -11.25 15.23 -17.11
CA ASN A 379 -12.16 16.23 -16.59
C ASN A 379 -11.44 17.20 -15.64
N ASN A 380 -10.50 16.68 -14.85
CA ASN A 380 -9.74 17.47 -13.90
C ASN A 380 -8.36 16.86 -13.62
N TYR A 381 -7.63 17.41 -12.65
CA TYR A 381 -6.27 16.99 -12.28
C TYR A 381 -6.19 15.53 -11.79
N VAL A 382 -7.26 15.00 -11.18
CA VAL A 382 -7.33 13.59 -10.75
C VAL A 382 -7.11 12.67 -11.95
N ASP A 383 -7.87 12.89 -13.03
CA ASP A 383 -7.76 12.09 -14.24
C ASP A 383 -6.40 12.24 -14.90
N THR A 384 -5.86 13.45 -14.94
CA THR A 384 -4.53 13.71 -15.51
C THR A 384 -3.46 12.84 -14.83
N LEU A 385 -3.48 12.77 -13.49
CA LEU A 385 -2.51 12.03 -12.71
C LEU A 385 -2.74 10.50 -12.75
N VAL A 386 -4.01 10.07 -12.74
CA VAL A 386 -4.35 8.66 -12.93
C VAL A 386 -3.92 8.19 -14.32
N TYR A 387 -4.24 8.95 -15.37
CA TYR A 387 -3.87 8.58 -16.75
C TYR A 387 -2.37 8.57 -16.99
N ALA A 388 -1.62 9.47 -16.34
CA ALA A 388 -0.15 9.45 -16.39
C ALA A 388 0.41 8.12 -15.83
N LYS A 389 -0.15 7.63 -14.71
CA LYS A 389 0.20 6.33 -14.13
C LYS A 389 -0.23 5.17 -15.03
N LEU A 390 -1.46 5.19 -15.54
CA LEU A 390 -1.99 4.15 -16.41
C LEU A 390 -1.18 4.01 -17.71
N LYS A 391 -0.73 5.12 -18.30
CA LYS A 391 0.20 5.12 -19.44
C LYS A 391 1.49 4.37 -19.13
N LYS A 392 2.11 4.63 -17.98
CA LYS A 392 3.34 3.95 -17.56
C LYS A 392 3.13 2.43 -17.45
N LEU A 393 1.96 2.01 -16.95
CA LEU A 393 1.59 0.59 -16.76
C LEU A 393 1.00 -0.08 -18.02
N ARG A 394 0.83 0.66 -19.13
CA ARG A 394 0.18 0.17 -20.35
C ARG A 394 -1.28 -0.28 -20.08
N LEU A 395 -1.99 0.42 -19.22
CA LEU A 395 -3.40 0.18 -18.90
C LEU A 395 -4.28 1.24 -19.58
N ALA A 396 -5.36 0.83 -20.20
CA ALA A 396 -6.41 1.73 -20.67
C ALA A 396 -7.51 1.84 -19.59
N PRO A 397 -8.05 3.04 -19.34
CA PRO A 397 -9.22 3.16 -18.47
C PRO A 397 -10.43 2.49 -19.10
N SER A 398 -11.37 2.03 -18.29
CA SER A 398 -12.68 1.58 -18.75
C SER A 398 -13.51 2.74 -19.29
N ASP A 399 -14.60 2.45 -19.99
CA ASP A 399 -15.57 3.45 -20.42
C ASP A 399 -16.26 4.08 -19.21
N LEU A 400 -16.93 5.21 -19.42
CA LEU A 400 -17.79 5.81 -18.40
C LEU A 400 -19.02 4.90 -18.16
N CYS A 401 -19.49 4.87 -16.91
CA CYS A 401 -20.77 4.28 -16.60
C CYS A 401 -21.94 5.13 -17.17
N ASP A 402 -23.07 4.47 -17.39
CA ASP A 402 -24.30 5.16 -17.77
C ASP A 402 -24.86 6.05 -16.63
N ASP A 403 -25.83 6.87 -16.96
CA ASP A 403 -26.39 7.84 -16.02
C ASP A 403 -27.12 7.21 -14.84
N ALA A 404 -27.78 6.07 -15.04
CA ALA A 404 -28.48 5.36 -13.98
C ALA A 404 -27.49 4.78 -12.96
N THR A 405 -26.43 4.15 -13.45
CA THR A 405 -25.32 3.65 -12.62
C THR A 405 -24.62 4.79 -11.87
N PHE A 406 -24.34 5.91 -12.57
CA PHE A 406 -23.74 7.09 -11.92
C PHE A 406 -24.64 7.66 -10.82
N LEU A 407 -25.92 7.89 -11.13
CA LEU A 407 -26.90 8.41 -10.18
C LEU A 407 -26.96 7.56 -8.90
N ARG A 408 -27.15 6.24 -9.05
CA ARG A 408 -27.17 5.32 -7.92
C ARG A 408 -25.89 5.39 -7.11
N ARG A 409 -24.73 5.32 -7.78
CA ARG A 409 -23.42 5.33 -7.16
C ARG A 409 -23.21 6.58 -6.31
N VAL A 410 -23.46 7.76 -6.87
CA VAL A 410 -23.20 9.02 -6.17
C VAL A 410 -24.16 9.25 -5.00
N TYR A 411 -25.43 8.85 -5.10
CA TYR A 411 -26.37 8.89 -3.99
C TYR A 411 -25.90 8.04 -2.80
N VAL A 412 -25.52 6.80 -3.08
CA VAL A 412 -25.02 5.87 -2.06
C VAL A 412 -23.72 6.37 -1.42
N ASP A 413 -22.78 6.85 -2.22
CA ASP A 413 -21.47 7.26 -1.73
C ASP A 413 -21.50 8.62 -1.00
N VAL A 414 -22.34 9.55 -1.42
CA VAL A 414 -22.40 10.90 -0.82
C VAL A 414 -23.34 10.97 0.37
N ILE A 415 -24.51 10.34 0.30
CA ILE A 415 -25.57 10.48 1.32
C ILE A 415 -26.04 9.16 1.95
N GLY A 416 -25.53 8.00 1.46
CA GLY A 416 -25.90 6.69 2.02
C GLY A 416 -27.36 6.31 1.81
N LEU A 417 -27.99 6.77 0.73
CA LEU A 417 -29.38 6.46 0.35
C LEU A 417 -29.44 6.18 -1.16
N LEU A 418 -30.58 5.65 -1.61
CA LEU A 418 -30.90 5.52 -3.03
C LEU A 418 -31.65 6.76 -3.53
N PRO A 419 -31.60 7.10 -4.84
CA PRO A 419 -32.49 8.09 -5.39
C PRO A 419 -33.94 7.58 -5.35
N THR A 420 -34.91 8.45 -5.21
CA THR A 420 -36.33 8.14 -5.40
C THR A 420 -36.64 7.87 -6.86
N ALA A 421 -37.71 7.14 -7.18
CA ALA A 421 -38.15 6.88 -8.55
C ALA A 421 -38.27 8.18 -9.39
N ASN A 422 -38.81 9.25 -8.78
CA ASN A 422 -38.95 10.56 -9.43
C ASN A 422 -37.60 11.24 -9.70
N GLU A 423 -36.64 11.10 -8.79
CA GLU A 423 -35.27 11.62 -8.99
C GLU A 423 -34.56 10.87 -10.11
N VAL A 424 -34.77 9.54 -10.22
CA VAL A 424 -34.23 8.73 -11.32
C VAL A 424 -34.78 9.19 -12.67
N VAL A 425 -36.11 9.31 -12.80
CA VAL A 425 -36.74 9.75 -14.05
C VAL A 425 -36.25 11.14 -14.43
N ARG A 426 -36.32 12.11 -13.53
CA ARG A 426 -35.88 13.49 -13.78
C ARG A 426 -34.40 13.57 -14.23
N PHE A 427 -33.51 12.84 -13.57
CA PHE A 427 -32.09 12.85 -13.90
C PHE A 427 -31.78 12.19 -15.25
N THR A 428 -32.45 11.08 -15.53
CA THR A 428 -32.25 10.35 -16.82
C THR A 428 -32.82 11.09 -18.01
N GLU A 429 -33.88 11.88 -17.84
CA GLU A 429 -34.51 12.71 -18.88
C GLU A 429 -33.78 14.05 -19.05
N ASP A 430 -32.99 14.50 -18.10
CA ASP A 430 -32.19 15.74 -18.23
C ASP A 430 -31.06 15.52 -19.26
N SER A 431 -31.06 16.36 -20.31
CA SER A 431 -30.02 16.34 -21.35
C SER A 431 -28.88 17.32 -21.10
N SER A 432 -28.87 18.02 -19.96
CA SER A 432 -27.86 19.04 -19.63
C SER A 432 -26.47 18.38 -19.52
N PRO A 433 -25.42 18.93 -20.14
CA PRO A 433 -24.07 18.34 -20.11
C PRO A 433 -23.41 18.37 -18.70
N ASP A 434 -23.87 19.26 -17.85
CA ASP A 434 -23.36 19.48 -16.49
C ASP A 434 -24.23 18.82 -15.39
N LYS A 435 -25.25 18.03 -15.75
CA LYS A 435 -26.22 17.42 -14.82
C LYS A 435 -25.55 16.59 -13.72
N ARG A 436 -24.46 15.88 -14.05
CA ARG A 436 -23.72 15.08 -13.06
C ARG A 436 -23.02 15.97 -12.01
N ALA A 437 -22.43 17.08 -12.44
CA ALA A 437 -21.78 18.03 -11.53
C ALA A 437 -22.80 18.74 -10.62
N LYS A 438 -23.91 19.20 -11.18
CA LYS A 438 -25.02 19.80 -10.42
C LYS A 438 -25.58 18.85 -9.38
N LEU A 439 -25.79 17.58 -9.75
CA LEU A 439 -26.26 16.56 -8.80
C LEU A 439 -25.29 16.37 -7.64
N ILE A 440 -23.98 16.34 -7.90
CA ILE A 440 -22.97 16.24 -6.83
C ILE A 440 -23.08 17.44 -5.89
N ASP A 441 -23.17 18.66 -6.45
CA ASP A 441 -23.30 19.88 -5.67
C ASP A 441 -24.55 19.87 -4.78
N ASP A 442 -25.70 19.42 -5.31
CA ASP A 442 -26.96 19.28 -4.55
C ASP A 442 -26.84 18.26 -3.42
N LEU A 443 -26.27 17.08 -3.69
CA LEU A 443 -26.12 16.04 -2.69
C LEU A 443 -25.18 16.44 -1.55
N LEU A 444 -24.12 17.20 -1.84
CA LEU A 444 -23.19 17.70 -0.83
C LEU A 444 -23.84 18.69 0.16
N GLN A 445 -24.98 19.32 -0.21
CA GLN A 445 -25.71 20.23 0.66
C GLN A 445 -26.81 19.53 1.50
N ARG A 446 -27.13 18.26 1.22
CA ARG A 446 -28.16 17.53 1.95
C ARG A 446 -27.71 17.18 3.37
N LYS A 447 -28.66 17.20 4.31
CA LYS A 447 -28.38 16.81 5.71
C LYS A 447 -27.88 15.37 5.85
N GLU A 448 -28.30 14.49 4.98
CA GLU A 448 -27.90 13.08 4.95
C GLU A 448 -26.40 12.91 4.66
N PHE A 449 -25.77 13.88 4.02
CA PHE A 449 -24.32 13.95 3.90
C PHE A 449 -23.64 13.99 5.27
N ALA A 450 -24.10 14.90 6.15
CA ALA A 450 -23.56 15.00 7.49
C ALA A 450 -23.77 13.69 8.28
N ASP A 451 -24.98 13.08 8.22
CA ASP A 451 -25.27 11.82 8.92
C ASP A 451 -24.29 10.71 8.54
N LEU A 452 -24.01 10.53 7.23
CA LEU A 452 -23.07 9.51 6.74
C LEU A 452 -21.63 9.78 7.20
N TRP A 453 -21.18 11.02 7.13
CA TRP A 453 -19.82 11.37 7.51
C TRP A 453 -19.59 11.37 9.01
N VAL A 454 -20.57 11.77 9.80
CA VAL A 454 -20.51 11.63 11.27
C VAL A 454 -20.36 10.17 11.69
N MET A 455 -21.09 9.26 11.06
CA MET A 455 -20.92 7.82 11.31
C MET A 455 -19.47 7.38 11.10
N LYS A 456 -18.83 7.80 9.99
CA LYS A 456 -17.43 7.47 9.67
C LYS A 456 -16.44 8.06 10.67
N TRP A 457 -16.64 9.30 11.08
CA TRP A 457 -15.81 9.94 12.11
C TRP A 457 -16.02 9.28 13.49
N ALA A 458 -17.23 8.88 13.81
CA ALA A 458 -17.54 8.18 15.05
C ALA A 458 -16.81 6.80 15.15
N GLU A 459 -16.54 6.16 14.01
CA GLU A 459 -15.71 4.97 13.95
C GLU A 459 -14.23 5.29 14.22
N LEU A 460 -13.66 6.26 13.49
CA LEU A 460 -12.29 6.69 13.67
C LEU A 460 -12.00 7.18 15.10
N LEU A 461 -12.98 7.85 15.73
CA LEU A 461 -12.89 8.39 17.08
C LEU A 461 -13.42 7.43 18.15
N GLN A 462 -13.72 6.18 17.79
CA GLN A 462 -14.12 5.10 18.68
C GLN A 462 -15.30 5.49 19.58
N ILE A 463 -16.33 6.22 19.10
CA ILE A 463 -17.49 6.61 19.90
C ILE A 463 -18.30 5.36 20.26
N ARG A 464 -18.00 4.81 21.45
CA ARG A 464 -18.58 3.60 22.02
C ARG A 464 -18.64 3.73 23.52
N SER A 465 -19.84 3.65 24.09
CA SER A 465 -20.00 3.66 25.54
C SER A 465 -19.34 2.44 26.18
N ASN A 466 -18.88 2.60 27.41
CA ASN A 466 -18.55 1.50 28.31
C ASN A 466 -19.19 1.78 29.65
N ASN A 467 -19.67 0.73 30.36
CA ASN A 467 -20.53 0.87 31.51
C ASN A 467 -19.86 1.61 32.68
N ASP A 468 -18.55 1.65 32.78
CA ASP A 468 -17.82 2.14 33.95
C ASP A 468 -17.21 3.54 33.76
N GLN A 469 -16.94 3.95 32.54
CA GLN A 469 -16.06 5.12 32.30
C GLN A 469 -16.60 6.12 31.28
N PHE A 470 -17.37 5.67 30.30
CA PHE A 470 -17.87 6.49 29.21
C PHE A 470 -19.36 6.19 28.97
N SER A 471 -20.24 7.03 29.52
CA SER A 471 -21.67 6.79 29.50
C SER A 471 -22.28 6.96 28.10
N TYR A 472 -23.45 6.34 27.88
CA TYR A 472 -24.24 6.55 26.65
C TYR A 472 -24.56 8.04 26.42
N LYS A 473 -24.87 8.82 27.49
CA LYS A 473 -25.08 10.26 27.39
C LYS A 473 -23.84 10.98 26.86
N ALA A 474 -22.66 10.63 27.36
CA ALA A 474 -21.40 11.21 26.89
C ALA A 474 -21.15 10.87 25.42
N ALA A 475 -21.39 9.60 25.02
CA ALA A 475 -21.27 9.16 23.63
C ALA A 475 -22.21 9.91 22.68
N LEU A 476 -23.46 10.10 23.10
CA LEU A 476 -24.49 10.84 22.35
C LEU A 476 -24.13 12.33 22.19
N LEU A 477 -23.68 12.98 23.27
CA LEU A 477 -23.26 14.38 23.22
C LEU A 477 -22.04 14.57 22.30
N TYR A 478 -21.08 13.64 22.36
CA TYR A 478 -19.91 13.67 21.51
C TYR A 478 -20.28 13.47 20.02
N TYR A 479 -21.18 12.52 19.75
CA TYR A 479 -21.69 12.29 18.39
C TYR A 479 -22.44 13.53 17.85
N ASN A 480 -23.30 14.16 18.66
CA ASN A 480 -24.05 15.34 18.26
C ASN A 480 -23.12 16.55 18.00
N TRP A 481 -22.08 16.72 18.82
CA TRP A 481 -21.04 17.72 18.58
C TRP A 481 -20.37 17.55 17.22
N LEU A 482 -20.01 16.30 16.85
CA LEU A 482 -19.48 16.02 15.53
C LEU A 482 -20.50 16.31 14.41
N GLN A 483 -21.76 15.95 14.63
CA GLN A 483 -22.83 16.20 13.65
C GLN A 483 -23.02 17.70 13.40
N GLU A 484 -22.99 18.50 14.43
CA GLU A 484 -23.06 19.96 14.33
C GLU A 484 -21.86 20.52 13.54
N LYS A 485 -20.64 20.15 13.90
CA LYS A 485 -19.42 20.59 13.21
C LYS A 485 -19.40 20.21 11.73
N ILE A 486 -19.67 18.95 11.40
CA ILE A 486 -19.68 18.45 10.03
C ILE A 486 -20.86 19.04 9.23
N GLY A 487 -22.03 19.16 9.86
CA GLY A 487 -23.20 19.79 9.24
C GLY A 487 -22.97 21.25 8.86
N ALA A 488 -22.31 21.99 9.75
CA ALA A 488 -21.90 23.38 9.52
C ALA A 488 -20.70 23.53 8.58
N ASN A 489 -20.17 22.44 8.03
CA ASN A 489 -18.98 22.42 7.17
C ASN A 489 -17.75 23.08 7.80
N VAL A 490 -17.54 22.89 9.12
CA VAL A 490 -16.33 23.35 9.79
C VAL A 490 -15.11 22.66 9.18
N PRO A 491 -14.02 23.36 8.86
CA PRO A 491 -12.80 22.76 8.33
C PRO A 491 -12.30 21.60 9.20
N ILE A 492 -11.90 20.48 8.57
CA ILE A 492 -11.55 19.28 9.34
C ILE A 492 -10.32 19.47 10.24
N ASN A 493 -9.39 20.33 9.90
CA ASN A 493 -8.28 20.68 10.76
C ASN A 493 -8.73 21.43 12.02
N GLU A 494 -9.74 22.31 11.93
CA GLU A 494 -10.32 23.00 13.09
C GLU A 494 -11.07 22.01 13.99
N ILE A 495 -11.81 21.06 13.43
CA ILE A 495 -12.48 19.99 14.21
C ILE A 495 -11.44 19.20 15.00
N VAL A 496 -10.31 18.84 14.39
CA VAL A 496 -9.24 18.08 15.05
C VAL A 496 -8.49 18.92 16.06
N HIS A 497 -8.26 20.20 15.79
CA HIS A 497 -7.68 21.13 16.75
C HIS A 497 -8.55 21.25 18.01
N ASP A 498 -9.85 21.55 17.84
CA ASP A 498 -10.83 21.63 18.93
C ASP A 498 -10.88 20.35 19.75
N LEU A 499 -10.77 19.19 19.08
CA LEU A 499 -10.79 17.88 19.72
C LEU A 499 -9.58 17.66 20.64
N LEU A 500 -8.37 17.95 20.13
CA LEU A 500 -7.13 17.70 20.85
C LEU A 500 -6.89 18.68 21.99
N THR A 501 -7.42 19.89 21.88
CA THR A 501 -7.30 20.94 22.91
C THR A 501 -8.47 20.99 23.90
N ALA A 502 -9.52 20.17 23.64
CA ALA A 502 -10.73 20.18 24.44
C ALA A 502 -10.45 19.93 25.94
N SER A 503 -11.03 20.80 26.78
CA SER A 503 -10.91 20.77 28.24
C SER A 503 -12.20 21.17 28.92
N GLY A 504 -12.30 20.94 30.23
CA GLY A 504 -13.48 21.24 31.03
C GLY A 504 -14.45 20.06 31.14
N PRO A 505 -15.69 20.33 31.67
CA PRO A 505 -16.74 19.33 31.84
C PRO A 505 -17.19 18.74 30.50
N SER A 506 -17.14 17.42 30.36
CA SER A 506 -17.35 16.70 29.09
C SER A 506 -18.79 16.76 28.56
N PHE A 507 -19.76 17.19 29.36
CA PHE A 507 -21.15 17.45 28.90
C PHE A 507 -21.30 18.86 28.35
N LYS A 508 -20.54 19.85 28.89
CA LYS A 508 -20.53 21.23 28.40
C LYS A 508 -19.59 21.40 27.19
N ASN A 509 -18.47 20.72 27.20
CA ASN A 509 -17.54 20.63 26.06
C ASN A 509 -17.43 19.18 25.57
N PRO A 510 -18.33 18.73 24.68
CA PRO A 510 -18.39 17.34 24.29
C PRO A 510 -17.13 16.81 23.57
N GLY A 511 -16.31 17.67 22.94
CA GLY A 511 -15.01 17.31 22.37
C GLY A 511 -14.05 16.72 23.41
N ALA A 512 -14.15 17.13 24.67
CA ALA A 512 -13.35 16.58 25.78
C ALA A 512 -13.59 15.08 26.02
N ASN A 513 -14.70 14.52 25.53
CA ASN A 513 -14.97 13.09 25.57
C ASN A 513 -13.95 12.25 24.79
N TYR A 514 -13.23 12.81 23.86
CA TYR A 514 -12.12 12.15 23.18
C TYR A 514 -11.15 11.49 24.17
N PHE A 515 -10.79 12.22 25.24
CA PHE A 515 -9.89 11.73 26.29
C PHE A 515 -10.57 10.81 27.31
N GLN A 516 -11.87 10.52 27.17
CA GLN A 516 -12.60 9.52 27.95
C GLN A 516 -12.67 8.16 27.25
N VAL A 517 -12.68 8.17 25.91
CA VAL A 517 -12.72 6.97 25.07
C VAL A 517 -11.46 6.11 25.29
N GLU A 518 -10.28 6.75 25.26
CA GLU A 518 -9.01 6.10 25.57
C GLU A 518 -8.29 6.87 26.69
N ARG A 519 -7.97 6.17 27.76
CA ARG A 519 -7.38 6.76 28.97
C ARG A 519 -5.90 6.47 29.13
N ASP A 520 -5.41 5.42 28.47
CA ASP A 520 -3.97 5.10 28.45
C ASP A 520 -3.23 6.13 27.60
N THR A 521 -2.18 6.70 28.17
CA THR A 521 -1.39 7.76 27.52
C THR A 521 -0.75 7.30 26.23
N LEU A 522 -0.19 6.07 26.21
CA LEU A 522 0.50 5.55 25.02
C LEU A 522 -0.51 5.16 23.93
N LYS A 523 -1.63 4.55 24.30
CA LYS A 523 -2.71 4.26 23.35
C LYS A 523 -3.35 5.51 22.78
N THR A 524 -3.50 6.57 23.58
CA THR A 524 -3.96 7.88 23.07
C THR A 524 -3.00 8.40 21.99
N ALA A 525 -1.67 8.30 22.22
CA ALA A 525 -0.66 8.68 21.23
C ALA A 525 -0.75 7.81 19.96
N GLU A 526 -0.89 6.49 20.12
CA GLU A 526 -1.09 5.55 19.01
C GLU A 526 -2.34 5.90 18.19
N ASN A 527 -3.46 6.18 18.85
CA ASN A 527 -4.71 6.53 18.20
C ASN A 527 -4.58 7.85 17.42
N VAL A 528 -3.95 8.88 18.00
CA VAL A 528 -3.69 10.14 17.30
C VAL A 528 -2.81 9.92 16.05
N ALA A 529 -1.74 9.16 16.17
CA ALA A 529 -0.87 8.83 15.04
C ALA A 529 -1.62 8.05 13.94
N GLN A 530 -2.43 7.07 14.32
CA GLN A 530 -3.13 6.22 13.36
C GLN A 530 -4.31 6.95 12.69
N VAL A 531 -5.15 7.65 13.46
CA VAL A 531 -6.34 8.33 12.94
C VAL A 531 -5.99 9.55 12.10
N PHE A 532 -5.08 10.40 12.59
CA PHE A 532 -4.85 11.70 11.97
C PHE A 532 -3.62 11.74 11.06
N MET A 533 -2.68 10.82 11.26
CA MET A 533 -1.47 10.74 10.44
C MET A 533 -1.39 9.46 9.59
N GLY A 534 -2.29 8.49 9.83
CA GLY A 534 -2.32 7.20 9.14
C GLY A 534 -1.18 6.27 9.53
N MET A 535 -0.53 6.47 10.69
CA MET A 535 0.69 5.78 11.10
C MET A 535 0.46 4.81 12.24
N ARG A 536 0.81 3.55 12.04
CA ARG A 536 0.80 2.52 13.10
C ARG A 536 2.16 2.47 13.78
N ILE A 537 2.28 3.12 14.95
CA ILE A 537 3.54 3.23 15.66
C ILE A 537 3.73 2.22 16.80
N GLN A 538 2.74 1.35 17.07
CA GLN A 538 2.71 0.42 18.21
C GLN A 538 3.95 -0.45 18.33
N CYS A 539 4.55 -0.89 17.21
CA CYS A 539 5.77 -1.69 17.25
C CYS A 539 6.93 -0.96 17.92
N ALA A 540 6.95 0.37 17.82
CA ALA A 540 8.00 1.19 18.41
C ALA A 540 7.92 1.30 19.95
N GLN A 541 6.88 0.75 20.59
CA GLN A 541 6.78 0.65 22.05
C GLN A 541 7.87 -0.23 22.68
N CYS A 542 8.25 -1.32 22.00
CA CYS A 542 9.15 -2.33 22.58
C CYS A 542 10.52 -2.38 21.88
N HIS A 543 10.61 -1.93 20.64
CA HIS A 543 11.83 -1.91 19.81
C HIS A 543 11.66 -0.92 18.65
N ASN A 544 12.73 -0.60 17.93
CA ASN A 544 12.60 0.22 16.72
C ASN A 544 11.67 -0.47 15.71
N HIS A 545 10.80 0.31 15.04
CA HIS A 545 9.79 -0.23 14.15
C HIS A 545 10.41 -1.09 13.03
N PRO A 546 9.95 -2.35 12.81
CA PRO A 546 10.62 -3.30 11.92
C PRO A 546 10.50 -2.95 10.42
N PHE A 547 9.50 -2.18 10.03
CA PHE A 547 9.16 -1.88 8.62
C PHE A 547 9.03 -0.39 8.34
N ASP A 548 9.38 0.47 9.32
CA ASP A 548 9.34 1.91 9.19
C ASP A 548 10.49 2.54 9.97
N ARG A 549 10.61 3.85 9.93
CA ARG A 549 11.69 4.64 10.54
C ARG A 549 11.54 4.96 12.03
N TRP A 550 10.40 4.63 12.63
CA TRP A 550 10.08 5.03 14.00
C TRP A 550 10.91 4.27 15.02
N THR A 551 11.61 5.03 15.86
CA THR A 551 12.38 4.51 16.98
C THR A 551 11.55 4.50 18.27
N MET A 552 12.03 3.79 19.29
CA MET A 552 11.46 3.87 20.62
C MET A 552 11.48 5.33 21.15
N ASP A 553 12.52 6.09 20.83
CA ASP A 553 12.64 7.50 21.20
C ASP A 553 11.54 8.36 20.59
N ASP A 554 11.21 8.11 19.32
CA ASP A 554 10.11 8.81 18.64
C ASP A 554 8.77 8.48 19.28
N TYR A 555 8.54 7.21 19.61
CA TYR A 555 7.30 6.72 20.23
C TYR A 555 7.08 7.33 21.62
N TYR A 556 8.08 7.23 22.50
CA TYR A 556 7.96 7.79 23.86
C TYR A 556 8.00 9.32 23.88
N GLY A 557 8.75 9.95 22.97
CA GLY A 557 8.72 11.39 22.77
C GLY A 557 7.34 11.88 22.30
N PHE A 558 6.68 11.15 21.39
CA PHE A 558 5.32 11.47 20.96
C PHE A 558 4.30 11.22 22.07
N GLY A 559 4.43 10.12 22.83
CA GLY A 559 3.61 9.84 24.00
C GLY A 559 3.68 10.92 25.08
N ALA A 560 4.81 11.62 25.19
CA ALA A 560 5.03 12.67 26.17
C ALA A 560 4.08 13.87 26.04
N PHE A 561 3.46 14.09 24.87
CA PHE A 561 2.42 15.12 24.70
C PHE A 561 1.19 14.89 25.55
N PHE A 562 0.87 13.63 25.90
CA PHE A 562 -0.38 13.26 26.57
C PHE A 562 -0.20 12.96 28.07
N THR A 563 1.01 13.00 28.62
CA THR A 563 1.27 12.68 30.05
C THR A 563 0.61 13.65 31.02
N GLN A 564 0.33 14.86 30.58
CA GLN A 564 -0.28 15.91 31.39
C GLN A 564 -1.81 15.99 31.26
N VAL A 565 -2.45 15.04 30.57
CA VAL A 565 -3.92 14.99 30.51
C VAL A 565 -4.49 14.51 31.85
N GLY A 566 -5.08 15.45 32.58
CA GLY A 566 -5.77 15.20 33.85
C GLY A 566 -7.24 14.86 33.65
N ARG A 567 -7.77 14.04 34.56
CA ARG A 567 -9.20 13.67 34.60
C ARG A 567 -9.68 13.69 36.04
N LYS A 568 -10.85 14.28 36.29
CA LYS A 568 -11.53 14.22 37.59
C LYS A 568 -13.05 14.00 37.40
N GLY A 569 -13.71 13.47 38.38
CA GLY A 569 -15.17 13.36 38.41
C GLY A 569 -15.84 14.72 38.48
N SER A 570 -17.09 14.80 38.03
CA SER A 570 -17.99 15.93 38.18
C SER A 570 -19.08 15.59 39.25
N GLU A 571 -19.99 16.48 39.50
CA GLU A 571 -21.17 16.22 40.32
C GLU A 571 -22.07 15.12 39.73
N ASP A 572 -22.21 15.09 38.39
CA ASP A 572 -22.80 13.96 37.67
C ASP A 572 -21.76 12.85 37.50
N PRO A 573 -21.95 11.66 38.08
CA PRO A 573 -20.96 10.57 37.98
C PRO A 573 -20.75 10.06 36.55
N ARG A 574 -21.60 10.42 35.58
CA ARG A 574 -21.48 10.11 34.15
C ARG A 574 -20.65 11.13 33.40
N GLU A 575 -20.28 12.24 34.05
CA GLU A 575 -19.49 13.33 33.47
C GLU A 575 -18.04 13.29 34.01
N ALA A 576 -17.09 13.55 33.15
CA ALA A 576 -15.73 13.79 33.55
C ALA A 576 -15.28 15.21 33.18
N VAL A 577 -14.36 15.74 33.97
CA VAL A 577 -13.71 17.04 33.70
C VAL A 577 -12.29 16.74 33.23
N ILE A 578 -11.98 17.18 32.03
CA ILE A 578 -10.63 17.09 31.43
C ILE A 578 -9.89 18.39 31.69
N PHE A 579 -8.63 18.29 32.09
CA PHE A 579 -7.78 19.44 32.35
C PHE A 579 -6.31 19.11 32.10
N ASP A 580 -5.48 20.12 31.92
CA ASP A 580 -4.03 19.94 31.86
C ASP A 580 -3.43 20.01 33.25
N LYS A 581 -2.66 18.96 33.62
CA LYS A 581 -1.86 18.91 34.85
C LYS A 581 -0.54 19.66 34.65
N ASN A 582 0.02 20.16 35.75
CA ASN A 582 1.33 20.79 35.74
C ASN A 582 2.49 19.78 35.88
N ASP A 583 2.16 18.50 36.09
CA ASP A 583 3.09 17.39 36.28
C ASP A 583 2.81 16.24 35.30
N GLY A 584 3.72 15.30 35.24
CA GLY A 584 3.62 14.11 34.41
C GLY A 584 4.69 14.06 33.33
N GLU A 585 5.65 13.16 33.51
CA GLU A 585 6.77 12.98 32.61
C GLU A 585 6.77 11.56 32.03
N MET A 586 7.08 11.47 30.73
CA MET A 586 7.28 10.20 30.07
C MET A 586 8.66 9.63 30.39
N LYS A 587 8.73 8.37 30.76
CA LYS A 587 9.99 7.65 31.01
C LYS A 587 10.25 6.64 29.90
N HIS A 588 11.48 6.66 29.38
CA HIS A 588 11.91 5.66 28.42
C HIS A 588 12.18 4.33 29.15
N PRO A 589 11.68 3.16 28.66
CA PRO A 589 11.83 1.89 29.34
C PRO A 589 13.28 1.42 29.42
N VAL A 590 14.15 1.84 28.49
CA VAL A 590 15.58 1.57 28.52
C VAL A 590 16.28 2.75 29.18
N GLY A 591 16.87 2.50 30.34
CA GLY A 591 17.65 3.49 31.09
C GLY A 591 16.86 4.52 31.90
N GLY A 592 15.49 4.49 31.87
CA GLY A 592 14.64 5.33 32.74
C GLY A 592 14.71 6.84 32.49
N ARG A 593 15.33 7.29 31.41
CA ARG A 593 15.49 8.73 31.10
C ARG A 593 14.15 9.41 30.83
N THR A 594 14.05 10.66 31.17
CA THR A 594 12.86 11.49 30.86
C THR A 594 12.84 11.83 29.38
N MET A 595 11.69 11.65 28.76
CA MET A 595 11.47 11.96 27.34
C MET A 595 10.71 13.28 27.22
N ALA A 596 11.32 14.26 26.57
CA ALA A 596 10.65 15.50 26.20
C ALA A 596 9.63 15.26 25.06
N PRO A 597 8.54 16.04 24.99
CA PRO A 597 7.61 15.98 23.87
C PRO A 597 8.32 16.17 22.52
N LYS A 598 8.14 15.22 21.61
CA LYS A 598 8.78 15.23 20.29
C LYS A 598 7.75 14.92 19.20
N PHE A 599 7.71 15.74 18.16
CA PHE A 599 6.86 15.50 16.99
C PHE A 599 7.37 14.28 16.21
N LEU A 600 6.45 13.45 15.71
CA LEU A 600 6.84 12.31 14.86
C LEU A 600 7.50 12.81 13.57
N GLY A 601 8.75 12.37 13.36
CA GLY A 601 9.57 12.81 12.22
C GLY A 601 10.02 14.27 12.27
N GLY A 602 9.79 14.97 13.37
CA GLY A 602 10.18 16.34 13.63
C GLY A 602 11.13 16.48 14.82
N GLU A 603 11.30 17.71 15.27
CA GLU A 603 12.15 18.06 16.39
C GLU A 603 11.41 17.94 17.74
N THR A 604 12.16 18.06 18.83
CA THR A 604 11.62 18.22 20.18
C THR A 604 10.80 19.51 20.24
N ALA A 605 9.58 19.44 20.77
CA ALA A 605 8.69 20.58 20.87
C ALA A 605 9.19 21.59 21.89
N THR A 606 9.20 22.86 21.52
CA THR A 606 9.42 23.96 22.45
C THR A 606 8.08 24.37 23.05
N ILE A 607 7.84 23.96 24.30
CA ILE A 607 6.62 24.33 25.04
C ILE A 607 6.97 25.59 25.85
N LYS A 608 6.37 26.74 25.51
CA LYS A 608 6.58 28.02 26.22
C LYS A 608 5.46 28.24 27.24
N GLU A 609 4.35 28.81 26.80
CA GLU A 609 3.18 29.15 27.64
C GLU A 609 1.99 28.24 27.36
N ASP A 610 2.02 27.49 26.26
CA ASP A 610 0.96 26.59 25.81
C ASP A 610 1.01 25.26 26.56
N SER A 611 -0.13 24.57 26.59
CA SER A 611 -0.15 23.18 27.02
C SER A 611 0.53 22.27 25.96
N ARG A 612 0.99 21.09 26.39
CA ARG A 612 1.57 20.07 25.46
C ARG A 612 0.59 19.71 24.36
N ARG A 613 -0.70 19.60 24.68
CA ARG A 613 -1.77 19.28 23.71
C ARG A 613 -1.98 20.40 22.70
N GLU A 614 -1.93 21.63 23.12
CA GLU A 614 -2.04 22.81 22.25
C GLU A 614 -0.90 22.85 21.23
N ALA A 615 0.34 22.64 21.69
CA ALA A 615 1.50 22.57 20.82
C ALA A 615 1.39 21.44 19.78
N LEU A 616 0.90 20.25 20.19
CA LEU A 616 0.65 19.14 19.29
C LEU A 616 -0.47 19.44 18.29
N ALA A 617 -1.60 19.98 18.75
CA ALA A 617 -2.73 20.29 17.90
C ALA A 617 -2.36 21.29 16.81
N ARG A 618 -1.65 22.37 17.17
CA ARG A 618 -1.17 23.38 16.23
C ARG A 618 -0.24 22.78 15.18
N TRP A 619 0.71 21.94 15.59
CA TRP A 619 1.62 21.26 14.66
C TRP A 619 0.88 20.31 13.73
N LEU A 620 -0.01 19.48 14.29
CA LEU A 620 -0.71 18.44 13.53
C LEU A 620 -1.65 19.01 12.46
N THR A 621 -2.37 20.09 12.83
CA THR A 621 -3.42 20.69 11.98
C THR A 621 -2.90 21.85 11.11
N SER A 622 -1.58 22.10 11.16
CA SER A 622 -0.93 23.10 10.30
C SER A 622 -0.96 22.67 8.81
N PRO A 623 -1.15 23.63 7.88
CA PRO A 623 -0.99 23.39 6.45
C PRO A 623 0.36 22.79 6.05
N GLU A 624 1.42 23.06 6.80
CA GLU A 624 2.77 22.56 6.56
C GLU A 624 3.01 21.15 7.12
N ASN A 625 2.04 20.60 7.88
CA ASN A 625 2.17 19.25 8.41
C ASN A 625 2.22 18.21 7.26
N PRO A 626 3.26 17.37 7.16
CA PRO A 626 3.45 16.48 6.01
C PRO A 626 2.52 15.27 6.01
N TYR A 627 1.75 15.05 7.07
CA TYR A 627 0.99 13.82 7.28
C TYR A 627 -0.53 14.02 7.24
N PHE A 628 -1.02 15.04 7.94
CA PHE A 628 -2.45 15.22 8.19
C PHE A 628 -3.27 15.35 6.91
N ALA A 629 -2.93 16.30 6.04
CA ALA A 629 -3.66 16.50 4.79
C ALA A 629 -3.61 15.27 3.88
N ARG A 630 -2.46 14.59 3.79
CA ARG A 630 -2.27 13.36 3.00
C ARG A 630 -3.12 12.20 3.52
N ASN A 631 -3.16 12.02 4.83
CA ASN A 631 -3.97 10.97 5.45
C ASN A 631 -5.46 11.22 5.24
N MET A 632 -5.93 12.46 5.50
CA MET A 632 -7.34 12.82 5.27
C MET A 632 -7.74 12.65 3.80
N ALA A 633 -6.90 13.10 2.88
CA ALA A 633 -7.13 12.91 1.45
C ALA A 633 -7.22 11.42 1.06
N ASN A 634 -6.35 10.57 1.62
CA ASN A 634 -6.38 9.12 1.37
C ASN A 634 -7.65 8.45 1.91
N ILE A 635 -8.11 8.84 3.10
CA ILE A 635 -9.36 8.32 3.70
C ILE A 635 -10.57 8.73 2.86
N ILE A 636 -10.63 10.01 2.43
CA ILE A 636 -11.70 10.52 1.58
C ILE A 636 -11.69 9.79 0.23
N TRP A 637 -10.54 9.69 -0.42
CA TRP A 637 -10.38 8.96 -1.68
C TRP A 637 -10.87 7.51 -1.58
N ALA A 638 -10.42 6.78 -0.56
CA ALA A 638 -10.79 5.39 -0.35
C ALA A 638 -12.30 5.17 -0.18
N HIS A 639 -13.00 6.14 0.41
CA HIS A 639 -14.45 6.06 0.55
C HIS A 639 -15.15 6.05 -0.82
N PHE A 640 -14.77 6.92 -1.74
CA PHE A 640 -15.43 7.07 -3.04
C PHE A 640 -14.97 6.03 -4.06
N VAL A 641 -13.70 5.68 -4.07
CA VAL A 641 -13.11 4.79 -5.09
C VAL A 641 -13.07 3.33 -4.61
N GLY A 642 -13.25 3.10 -3.30
CA GLY A 642 -13.31 1.77 -2.70
C GLY A 642 -11.96 1.19 -2.29
N LYS A 643 -10.86 1.87 -2.60
CA LYS A 643 -9.51 1.51 -2.22
C LYS A 643 -8.66 2.76 -2.02
N GLY A 644 -7.82 2.79 -1.00
CA GLY A 644 -6.88 3.89 -0.78
C GLY A 644 -5.80 3.97 -1.84
N ILE A 645 -5.24 5.15 -2.02
CA ILE A 645 -3.98 5.33 -2.75
C ILE A 645 -2.85 4.69 -1.95
N ILE A 646 -2.95 4.74 -0.63
CA ILE A 646 -2.25 3.88 0.32
C ILE A 646 -3.28 2.95 0.93
N GLU A 647 -3.04 1.63 0.90
CA GLU A 647 -3.95 0.60 1.40
C GLU A 647 -3.19 -0.42 2.26
N PRO A 648 -3.61 -0.71 3.52
CA PRO A 648 -4.72 -0.10 4.27
C PRO A 648 -4.56 1.41 4.49
N VAL A 649 -5.68 2.13 4.58
CA VAL A 649 -5.69 3.61 4.65
C VAL A 649 -4.98 4.18 5.89
N ASP A 650 -4.95 3.41 6.97
CA ASP A 650 -4.36 3.73 8.27
C ASP A 650 -2.97 3.10 8.48
N ASP A 651 -2.26 2.77 7.38
CA ASP A 651 -0.94 2.13 7.42
C ASP A 651 0.05 2.80 6.46
N ILE A 652 0.21 4.12 6.63
CA ILE A 652 1.17 4.93 5.89
C ILE A 652 2.57 4.69 6.46
N ARG A 653 3.41 4.01 5.70
CA ARG A 653 4.79 3.73 6.08
C ARG A 653 5.68 3.57 4.84
N VAL A 654 6.99 3.63 5.04
CA VAL A 654 7.97 3.48 3.93
C VAL A 654 7.77 2.17 3.17
N SER A 655 7.43 1.08 3.87
CA SER A 655 7.19 -0.22 3.26
C SER A 655 5.80 -0.38 2.60
N ASN A 656 4.91 0.60 2.76
CA ASN A 656 3.59 0.64 2.13
C ASN A 656 3.35 2.01 1.47
N PRO A 657 4.07 2.32 0.38
CA PRO A 657 3.97 3.61 -0.28
C PRO A 657 2.68 3.75 -1.08
N ALA A 658 2.36 4.99 -1.40
CA ALA A 658 1.25 5.32 -2.29
C ALA A 658 1.39 4.64 -3.65
N SER A 659 0.30 4.05 -4.17
CA SER A 659 0.25 3.50 -5.53
C SER A 659 0.40 4.61 -6.59
N ASN A 660 -0.05 5.81 -6.29
CA ASN A 660 0.12 7.01 -7.11
C ASN A 660 0.51 8.19 -6.20
N PRO A 661 1.81 8.40 -5.92
CA PRO A 661 2.28 9.44 -5.02
C PRO A 661 1.91 10.86 -5.48
N GLU A 662 1.96 11.11 -6.78
CA GLU A 662 1.63 12.40 -7.37
C GLU A 662 0.15 12.73 -7.17
N LEU A 663 -0.74 11.76 -7.31
CA LEU A 663 -2.17 11.92 -7.05
C LEU A 663 -2.44 12.21 -5.57
N LEU A 664 -1.82 11.44 -4.67
CA LEU A 664 -2.02 11.65 -3.23
C LEU A 664 -1.53 13.02 -2.79
N GLN A 665 -0.39 13.46 -3.30
CA GLN A 665 0.13 14.80 -3.01
C GLN A 665 -0.79 15.90 -3.54
N ALA A 666 -1.25 15.78 -4.80
CA ALA A 666 -2.17 16.76 -5.38
C ALA A 666 -3.50 16.86 -4.62
N LEU A 667 -4.06 15.73 -4.16
CA LEU A 667 -5.28 15.73 -3.33
C LEU A 667 -5.03 16.41 -1.97
N ALA A 668 -3.87 16.17 -1.35
CA ALA A 668 -3.48 16.80 -0.09
C ALA A 668 -3.29 18.32 -0.28
N ASP A 669 -2.58 18.75 -1.33
CA ASP A 669 -2.35 20.15 -1.65
C ASP A 669 -3.68 20.88 -1.92
N LYS A 670 -4.62 20.22 -2.64
CA LYS A 670 -5.96 20.77 -2.87
C LYS A 670 -6.77 20.87 -1.58
N LEU A 671 -6.66 19.91 -0.68
CA LEU A 671 -7.34 19.99 0.62
C LEU A 671 -6.83 21.20 1.43
N VAL A 672 -5.53 21.45 1.42
CA VAL A 672 -4.91 22.64 2.04
C VAL A 672 -5.37 23.93 1.35
N GLU A 673 -5.35 23.99 0.00
CA GLU A 673 -5.83 25.12 -0.80
C GLU A 673 -7.30 25.45 -0.50
N TYR A 674 -8.12 24.43 -0.27
CA TYR A 674 -9.52 24.55 0.12
C TYR A 674 -9.71 24.86 1.61
N ARG A 675 -8.64 25.16 2.34
CA ARG A 675 -8.67 25.42 3.78
C ARG A 675 -9.34 24.28 4.55
N PHE A 676 -9.02 23.05 4.16
CA PHE A 676 -9.54 21.82 4.72
C PHE A 676 -11.07 21.63 4.61
N ASP A 677 -11.72 22.33 3.68
CA ASP A 677 -13.10 22.05 3.27
C ASP A 677 -13.13 20.76 2.43
N PHE A 678 -13.46 19.66 3.08
CA PHE A 678 -13.44 18.34 2.46
C PHE A 678 -14.61 18.12 1.47
N ARG A 679 -15.70 18.88 1.52
CA ARG A 679 -16.78 18.83 0.51
C ARG A 679 -16.25 19.23 -0.86
N ARG A 680 -15.38 20.23 -0.93
CA ARG A 680 -14.74 20.64 -2.18
C ARG A 680 -13.84 19.55 -2.76
N LEU A 681 -13.08 18.85 -1.89
CA LEU A 681 -12.26 17.71 -2.32
C LEU A 681 -13.13 16.54 -2.82
N ILE A 682 -14.25 16.26 -2.16
CA ILE A 682 -15.23 15.24 -2.59
C ILE A 682 -15.78 15.60 -3.97
N ARG A 683 -16.11 16.88 -4.19
CA ARG A 683 -16.57 17.35 -5.49
C ARG A 683 -15.56 17.06 -6.60
N ASP A 684 -14.28 17.35 -6.38
CA ASP A 684 -13.22 17.08 -7.36
C ASP A 684 -13.14 15.58 -7.68
N ILE A 685 -13.20 14.72 -6.65
CA ILE A 685 -13.16 13.26 -6.83
C ILE A 685 -14.38 12.80 -7.64
N CYS A 686 -15.59 13.19 -7.25
CA CYS A 686 -16.83 12.72 -7.88
C CYS A 686 -17.04 13.27 -9.30
N THR A 687 -16.50 14.47 -9.63
CA THR A 687 -16.52 15.03 -10.98
C THR A 687 -15.46 14.46 -11.89
N SER A 688 -14.45 13.73 -11.36
CA SER A 688 -13.43 13.09 -12.20
C SER A 688 -14.03 11.95 -13.05
N ARG A 689 -13.47 11.72 -14.22
CA ARG A 689 -13.80 10.52 -15.03
C ARG A 689 -13.42 9.25 -14.31
N THR A 690 -12.36 9.28 -13.53
CA THR A 690 -11.87 8.14 -12.73
C THR A 690 -12.94 7.59 -11.79
N TYR A 691 -13.67 8.45 -11.09
CA TYR A 691 -14.80 8.04 -10.26
C TYR A 691 -15.98 7.53 -11.09
N GLN A 692 -16.18 8.10 -12.27
CA GLN A 692 -17.31 7.81 -13.18
C GLN A 692 -17.06 6.64 -14.13
N LEU A 693 -15.90 5.93 -14.02
CA LEU A 693 -15.63 4.75 -14.83
C LEU A 693 -16.64 3.62 -14.55
N SER A 694 -16.89 2.80 -15.58
CA SER A 694 -17.63 1.56 -15.45
C SER A 694 -16.82 0.50 -14.69
N THR A 695 -17.51 -0.43 -14.04
CA THR A 695 -16.92 -1.64 -13.44
C THR A 695 -16.55 -2.69 -14.48
N ARG A 696 -16.97 -2.54 -15.74
CA ARG A 696 -16.67 -3.48 -16.83
C ARG A 696 -15.21 -3.37 -17.23
N PRO A 697 -14.44 -4.47 -17.17
CA PRO A 697 -13.05 -4.44 -17.57
C PRO A 697 -12.90 -4.40 -19.10
N ASN A 698 -11.76 -3.89 -19.56
CA ASN A 698 -11.29 -4.07 -20.94
C ASN A 698 -10.10 -5.07 -20.97
N ALA A 699 -9.60 -5.37 -22.15
CA ALA A 699 -8.53 -6.34 -22.34
C ALA A 699 -7.22 -5.97 -21.59
N THR A 700 -7.02 -4.69 -21.26
CA THR A 700 -5.79 -4.23 -20.62
C THR A 700 -5.88 -4.16 -19.11
N ASN A 701 -7.09 -3.95 -18.53
CA ASN A 701 -7.28 -3.63 -17.13
C ASN A 701 -8.04 -4.70 -16.32
N ALA A 702 -8.33 -5.88 -16.91
CA ALA A 702 -9.08 -6.94 -16.24
C ALA A 702 -8.47 -7.33 -14.88
N GLY A 703 -7.15 -7.46 -14.81
CA GLY A 703 -6.40 -7.78 -13.59
C GLY A 703 -5.98 -6.57 -12.75
N ASP A 704 -6.37 -5.34 -13.14
CA ASP A 704 -6.05 -4.16 -12.33
C ASP A 704 -7.05 -3.98 -11.19
N ASP A 705 -6.52 -3.97 -9.98
CA ASP A 705 -7.27 -3.73 -8.75
C ASP A 705 -6.68 -2.60 -7.89
N ARG A 706 -5.61 -1.93 -8.38
CA ARG A 706 -4.83 -0.97 -7.59
C ARG A 706 -4.64 0.40 -8.26
N ASN A 707 -4.76 0.49 -9.59
CA ASN A 707 -4.40 1.70 -10.33
C ASN A 707 -5.60 2.51 -10.84
N PHE A 708 -6.80 2.16 -10.40
CA PHE A 708 -8.03 2.90 -10.68
C PHE A 708 -8.40 2.95 -12.17
N ALA A 709 -8.00 1.91 -12.94
CA ALA A 709 -8.32 1.83 -14.37
C ALA A 709 -9.79 1.47 -14.65
N LYS A 710 -10.53 1.02 -13.64
CA LYS A 710 -11.97 0.72 -13.65
C LYS A 710 -12.56 0.98 -12.27
N ALA A 711 -13.87 1.18 -12.19
CA ALA A 711 -14.54 1.27 -10.89
C ALA A 711 -14.55 -0.09 -10.18
N ALA A 712 -14.52 -0.05 -8.85
CA ALA A 712 -14.60 -1.24 -8.01
C ALA A 712 -16.06 -1.58 -7.70
N ILE A 713 -16.40 -2.87 -7.72
CA ILE A 713 -17.66 -3.38 -7.18
C ILE A 713 -17.50 -3.53 -5.67
N ARG A 714 -18.35 -2.86 -4.89
CA ARG A 714 -18.26 -2.80 -3.43
C ARG A 714 -19.59 -3.18 -2.79
N ARG A 715 -19.56 -4.09 -1.81
CA ARG A 715 -20.77 -4.33 -1.00
C ARG A 715 -21.11 -3.07 -0.19
N LEU A 716 -22.39 -2.73 -0.12
CA LEU A 716 -22.85 -1.64 0.73
C LEU A 716 -22.49 -1.93 2.20
N ARG A 717 -22.17 -0.88 2.96
CA ARG A 717 -21.96 -0.98 4.40
C ARG A 717 -23.26 -1.42 5.09
N ALA A 718 -23.12 -2.07 6.24
CA ALA A 718 -24.27 -2.62 6.98
C ALA A 718 -25.37 -1.59 7.24
N GLU A 719 -24.97 -0.40 7.70
CA GLU A 719 -25.87 0.71 8.01
C GLU A 719 -26.57 1.24 6.76
N VAL A 720 -25.78 1.48 5.71
CA VAL A 720 -26.29 1.99 4.41
C VAL A 720 -27.22 0.98 3.76
N LEU A 721 -26.89 -0.32 3.79
CA LEU A 721 -27.75 -1.37 3.23
C LEU A 721 -29.09 -1.44 3.98
N LEU A 722 -29.07 -1.39 5.33
CA LEU A 722 -30.30 -1.38 6.12
C LEU A 722 -31.16 -0.15 5.84
N ASP A 723 -30.52 1.03 5.76
CA ASP A 723 -31.22 2.28 5.45
C ASP A 723 -31.84 2.26 4.04
N CYS A 724 -31.12 1.73 3.04
CA CYS A 724 -31.65 1.55 1.69
C CYS A 724 -32.84 0.58 1.65
N ILE A 725 -32.77 -0.57 2.37
CA ILE A 725 -33.90 -1.51 2.49
C ILE A 725 -35.10 -0.80 3.11
N SER A 726 -34.90 -0.08 4.22
CA SER A 726 -35.98 0.63 4.92
C SER A 726 -36.59 1.73 4.07
N GLN A 727 -35.73 2.46 3.31
CA GLN A 727 -36.19 3.52 2.38
C GLN A 727 -37.08 2.97 1.28
N VAL A 728 -36.64 1.93 0.55
CA VAL A 728 -37.40 1.42 -0.61
C VAL A 728 -38.66 0.68 -0.21
N THR A 729 -38.70 0.09 1.00
CA THR A 729 -39.87 -0.59 1.57
C THR A 729 -40.79 0.34 2.35
N GLU A 730 -40.46 1.62 2.51
CA GLU A 730 -41.19 2.60 3.31
C GLU A 730 -41.40 2.15 4.77
N THR A 731 -40.45 1.39 5.34
CA THR A 731 -40.46 0.90 6.71
C THR A 731 -39.66 1.79 7.66
N GLN A 732 -39.97 1.73 8.95
CA GLN A 732 -39.31 2.50 10.00
C GLN A 732 -38.63 1.57 11.00
N ASP A 733 -37.29 1.69 11.09
CA ASP A 733 -36.53 1.01 12.12
C ASP A 733 -36.64 1.68 13.50
N LYS A 734 -36.29 0.91 14.53
CA LYS A 734 -36.20 1.40 15.91
C LYS A 734 -34.86 0.99 16.47
N PHE A 735 -34.03 1.97 16.81
CA PHE A 735 -32.76 1.78 17.48
C PHE A 735 -32.82 2.31 18.92
N GLN A 736 -32.06 1.70 19.82
CA GLN A 736 -31.97 2.14 21.21
C GLN A 736 -31.48 3.60 21.27
N GLY A 737 -32.21 4.43 22.01
CA GLY A 737 -31.87 5.83 22.21
C GLY A 737 -32.21 6.77 21.04
N LEU A 738 -32.77 6.26 19.93
CA LEU A 738 -33.19 7.06 18.80
C LEU A 738 -34.72 7.02 18.59
N PRO A 739 -35.29 8.06 17.96
CA PRO A 739 -36.73 8.06 17.61
C PRO A 739 -37.00 6.96 16.56
N ARG A 740 -38.24 6.51 16.48
CA ARG A 740 -38.66 5.56 15.45
C ARG A 740 -38.51 6.19 14.06
N GLY A 741 -37.96 5.45 13.13
CA GLY A 741 -37.66 5.93 11.78
C GLY A 741 -36.31 6.62 11.64
N ALA A 742 -35.49 6.68 12.72
CA ALA A 742 -34.09 7.07 12.59
C ALA A 742 -33.31 6.09 11.69
N ARG A 743 -32.31 6.59 10.99
CA ARG A 743 -31.44 5.81 10.09
C ARG A 743 -30.38 5.06 10.91
N ALA A 744 -29.93 3.91 10.40
CA ALA A 744 -28.86 3.14 11.02
C ALA A 744 -27.53 3.92 11.06
N VAL A 745 -27.27 4.78 10.07
CA VAL A 745 -26.09 5.67 10.05
C VAL A 745 -26.11 6.70 11.21
N GLN A 746 -27.27 6.97 11.81
CA GLN A 746 -27.40 7.90 12.93
C GLN A 746 -27.16 7.26 14.31
N ILE A 747 -26.84 5.97 14.38
CA ILE A 747 -26.52 5.28 15.63
C ILE A 747 -25.24 5.87 16.23
N ALA A 748 -25.39 6.62 17.30
CA ALA A 748 -24.29 7.33 17.96
C ALA A 748 -23.29 6.37 18.63
N ASP A 749 -23.76 5.31 19.28
CA ASP A 749 -22.96 4.40 20.11
C ASP A 749 -22.61 3.10 19.40
N GLY A 750 -21.32 2.76 19.39
CA GLY A 750 -20.81 1.50 18.83
C GLY A 750 -21.38 0.24 19.48
N ASN A 751 -21.86 0.31 20.72
CA ASN A 751 -22.49 -0.81 21.43
C ASN A 751 -23.95 -1.06 21.02
N VAL A 752 -24.65 -0.08 20.46
CA VAL A 752 -26.01 -0.27 19.97
C VAL A 752 -25.95 -1.05 18.66
N ASN A 753 -26.44 -2.26 18.68
CA ASN A 753 -26.33 -3.17 17.53
C ASN A 753 -27.63 -3.97 17.33
N THR A 754 -27.81 -4.49 16.12
CA THR A 754 -28.89 -5.41 15.76
C THR A 754 -28.30 -6.64 15.08
N TYR A 755 -29.05 -7.74 15.01
CA TYR A 755 -28.59 -8.94 14.33
C TYR A 755 -28.18 -8.67 12.86
N PHE A 756 -28.94 -7.83 12.15
CA PHE A 756 -28.62 -7.42 10.79
C PHE A 756 -27.27 -6.70 10.72
N LEU A 757 -27.10 -5.65 11.53
CA LEU A 757 -25.88 -4.83 11.53
C LEU A 757 -24.63 -5.64 11.89
N THR A 758 -24.76 -6.57 12.87
CA THR A 758 -23.67 -7.49 13.24
C THR A 758 -23.32 -8.43 12.09
N THR A 759 -24.33 -9.06 11.47
CA THR A 759 -24.15 -10.02 10.37
C THR A 759 -23.48 -9.36 9.17
N PHE A 760 -23.84 -8.12 8.86
CA PHE A 760 -23.30 -7.35 7.75
C PHE A 760 -22.02 -6.58 8.09
N GLY A 761 -21.43 -6.80 9.26
CA GLY A 761 -20.08 -6.36 9.61
C GLY A 761 -19.98 -4.88 9.96
N ARG A 762 -20.99 -4.31 10.65
CA ARG A 762 -20.87 -2.99 11.26
C ARG A 762 -19.70 -2.94 12.24
N ALA A 763 -18.93 -1.86 12.23
CA ALA A 763 -17.85 -1.64 13.18
C ALA A 763 -18.36 -1.57 14.61
N THR A 764 -17.68 -2.24 15.52
CA THR A 764 -17.99 -2.16 16.97
C THR A 764 -17.34 -0.95 17.62
N ARG A 765 -16.48 -0.23 16.88
CA ARG A 765 -15.71 0.95 17.34
C ARG A 765 -14.82 0.64 18.55
N GLY A 766 -14.31 -0.60 18.62
CA GLY A 766 -13.40 -1.05 19.68
C GLY A 766 -11.97 -0.63 19.45
N THR A 767 -11.60 -0.40 18.19
CA THR A 767 -10.26 0.05 17.77
C THR A 767 -10.37 1.15 16.70
N VAL A 768 -9.27 1.86 16.45
CA VAL A 768 -9.17 2.85 15.35
C VAL A 768 -8.84 2.21 14.00
N CYS A 769 -8.71 0.86 13.94
CA CYS A 769 -8.32 0.16 12.72
C CYS A 769 -9.41 0.24 11.65
N SER A 770 -9.02 0.59 10.43
CA SER A 770 -9.90 0.51 9.26
C SER A 770 -10.44 -0.90 8.99
N CYS A 771 -9.81 -1.92 9.55
CA CYS A 771 -10.16 -3.34 9.44
C CYS A 771 -11.40 -3.77 10.23
N GLU A 772 -11.96 -2.91 11.11
CA GLU A 772 -13.17 -3.27 11.88
C GLU A 772 -14.42 -3.38 11.00
N VAL A 773 -14.51 -2.58 9.95
CA VAL A 773 -15.62 -2.63 9.00
C VAL A 773 -15.40 -3.82 8.06
N LYS A 774 -16.25 -4.83 8.17
CA LYS A 774 -16.17 -6.04 7.33
C LYS A 774 -17.11 -5.90 6.13
N THR A 775 -16.58 -5.57 4.97
CA THR A 775 -17.35 -5.44 3.72
C THR A 775 -17.31 -6.69 2.84
N GLU A 776 -16.48 -7.67 3.17
CA GLU A 776 -16.38 -8.91 2.41
C GLU A 776 -17.67 -9.74 2.52
N PRO A 777 -18.21 -10.26 1.40
CA PRO A 777 -19.36 -11.14 1.40
C PRO A 777 -19.05 -12.48 2.09
N ASN A 778 -20.01 -12.98 2.86
CA ASN A 778 -19.91 -14.31 3.48
C ASN A 778 -21.24 -15.06 3.46
N LEU A 779 -21.20 -16.36 3.79
CA LEU A 779 -22.36 -17.25 3.74
C LEU A 779 -23.46 -16.80 4.70
N SER A 780 -23.13 -16.32 5.89
CA SER A 780 -24.14 -15.89 6.88
C SER A 780 -24.96 -14.70 6.36
N GLN A 781 -24.34 -13.78 5.61
CA GLN A 781 -25.04 -12.66 4.97
C GLN A 781 -26.00 -13.15 3.88
N ALA A 782 -25.55 -14.07 3.03
CA ALA A 782 -26.39 -14.66 1.98
C ALA A 782 -27.60 -15.41 2.58
N LEU A 783 -27.37 -16.22 3.61
CA LEU A 783 -28.44 -16.93 4.31
C LEU A 783 -29.42 -15.99 5.00
N HIS A 784 -28.92 -14.89 5.59
CA HIS A 784 -29.77 -13.87 6.23
C HIS A 784 -30.67 -13.16 5.21
N LEU A 785 -30.14 -12.84 4.04
CA LEU A 785 -30.95 -12.20 2.99
C LEU A 785 -32.00 -13.16 2.42
N LEU A 786 -31.67 -14.44 2.23
CA LEU A 786 -32.56 -15.44 1.62
C LEU A 786 -33.62 -15.97 2.62
N ASN A 787 -33.20 -16.24 3.86
CA ASN A 787 -34.04 -16.94 4.85
C ASN A 787 -34.36 -16.08 6.09
N GLY A 788 -33.71 -14.91 6.22
CA GLY A 788 -33.93 -14.01 7.33
C GLY A 788 -35.16 -13.14 7.14
N ASN A 789 -35.74 -12.71 8.26
CA ASN A 789 -36.99 -11.95 8.27
C ASN A 789 -36.84 -10.53 7.72
N THR A 790 -35.63 -9.93 7.71
CA THR A 790 -35.46 -8.48 7.44
C THR A 790 -36.01 -8.06 6.08
N THR A 791 -35.63 -8.71 4.99
CA THR A 791 -36.12 -8.35 3.64
C THR A 791 -37.58 -8.74 3.44
N GLN A 792 -37.96 -9.93 3.87
CA GLN A 792 -39.32 -10.46 3.69
C GLN A 792 -40.33 -9.68 4.52
N GLU A 793 -40.09 -9.47 5.82
CA GLU A 793 -40.97 -8.70 6.68
C GLU A 793 -41.13 -7.24 6.26
N LYS A 794 -40.00 -6.61 5.82
CA LYS A 794 -40.05 -5.21 5.39
C LYS A 794 -40.80 -5.04 4.07
N THR A 795 -40.68 -5.94 3.10
CA THR A 795 -41.48 -5.88 1.86
C THR A 795 -42.96 -5.98 2.12
N GLN A 796 -43.36 -6.85 3.06
CA GLN A 796 -44.78 -7.03 3.43
C GLN A 796 -45.28 -5.88 4.30
N SER A 797 -44.60 -5.52 5.40
CA SER A 797 -45.03 -4.54 6.38
C SER A 797 -45.02 -3.11 5.85
N GLY A 798 -44.17 -2.77 4.90
CA GLY A 798 -44.14 -1.45 4.29
C GLY A 798 -45.32 -1.18 3.36
N GLY A 799 -45.93 -2.25 2.81
CA GLY A 799 -47.16 -2.16 2.02
C GLY A 799 -47.03 -1.39 0.73
N VAL A 800 -45.84 -1.22 0.18
CA VAL A 800 -45.60 -0.45 -1.07
C VAL A 800 -46.38 -1.04 -2.23
N VAL A 801 -46.35 -2.34 -2.46
CA VAL A 801 -47.08 -3.03 -3.52
C VAL A 801 -48.59 -2.83 -3.36
N LYS A 802 -49.09 -3.00 -2.13
CA LYS A 802 -50.51 -2.80 -1.81
C LYS A 802 -50.97 -1.36 -2.07
N LYS A 803 -50.13 -0.36 -1.75
CA LYS A 803 -50.37 1.06 -2.01
C LYS A 803 -50.49 1.32 -3.53
N LEU A 804 -49.52 0.81 -4.33
CA LEU A 804 -49.52 0.99 -5.77
C LEU A 804 -50.69 0.30 -6.48
N LEU A 805 -51.13 -0.88 -5.99
CA LEU A 805 -52.34 -1.54 -6.45
C LEU A 805 -53.61 -0.73 -6.12
N LYS A 806 -53.70 -0.12 -4.94
CA LYS A 806 -54.81 0.79 -4.59
C LYS A 806 -54.85 2.04 -5.46
N GLU A 807 -53.69 2.51 -5.92
CA GLU A 807 -53.55 3.62 -6.90
C GLU A 807 -53.94 3.19 -8.31
N LYS A 808 -54.38 1.93 -8.52
CA LYS A 808 -54.81 1.34 -9.79
C LYS A 808 -53.65 1.27 -10.82
N LYS A 809 -52.43 1.22 -10.40
CA LYS A 809 -51.29 0.96 -11.30
C LYS A 809 -51.34 -0.49 -11.83
N SER A 810 -51.05 -0.64 -13.10
CA SER A 810 -50.90 -1.97 -13.71
C SER A 810 -49.73 -2.72 -13.10
N PRO A 811 -49.70 -4.06 -13.16
CA PRO A 811 -48.53 -4.82 -12.69
C PRO A 811 -47.23 -4.42 -13.36
N GLU A 812 -47.24 -4.07 -14.62
CA GLU A 812 -46.06 -3.57 -15.36
C GLU A 812 -45.57 -2.22 -14.81
N GLU A 813 -46.46 -1.30 -14.52
CA GLU A 813 -46.10 -0.01 -13.92
C GLU A 813 -45.55 -0.20 -12.49
N ILE A 814 -46.07 -1.18 -11.74
CA ILE A 814 -45.55 -1.52 -10.40
C ILE A 814 -44.15 -2.12 -10.52
N VAL A 815 -43.91 -3.03 -11.46
CA VAL A 815 -42.57 -3.57 -11.70
C VAL A 815 -41.60 -2.46 -12.09
N GLU A 816 -41.98 -1.54 -12.97
CA GLU A 816 -41.11 -0.39 -13.31
C GLU A 816 -40.78 0.46 -12.09
N GLU A 817 -41.77 0.78 -11.26
CA GLU A 817 -41.59 1.53 -10.01
C GLU A 817 -40.63 0.81 -9.04
N LEU A 818 -40.78 -0.50 -8.87
CA LEU A 818 -39.89 -1.29 -8.00
C LEU A 818 -38.45 -1.32 -8.52
N TYR A 819 -38.23 -1.41 -9.83
CA TYR A 819 -36.91 -1.32 -10.45
C TYR A 819 -36.30 0.07 -10.26
N LEU A 820 -37.08 1.12 -10.47
CA LEU A 820 -36.61 2.52 -10.26
C LEU A 820 -36.19 2.74 -8.80
N ARG A 821 -37.00 2.26 -7.83
CA ARG A 821 -36.71 2.39 -6.38
C ARG A 821 -35.48 1.58 -5.96
N CYS A 822 -35.38 0.31 -6.38
CA CYS A 822 -34.34 -0.58 -5.91
C CYS A 822 -33.02 -0.44 -6.68
N LEU A 823 -33.08 -0.30 -7.99
CA LEU A 823 -31.94 -0.38 -8.89
C LEU A 823 -31.60 0.96 -9.58
N ALA A 824 -32.41 2.00 -9.36
CA ALA A 824 -32.30 3.30 -10.01
C ALA A 824 -32.30 3.25 -11.55
N ARG A 825 -32.95 2.25 -12.13
CA ARG A 825 -33.12 2.09 -13.58
C ARG A 825 -34.46 1.42 -13.93
N LYS A 826 -34.88 1.60 -15.16
CA LYS A 826 -36.02 0.83 -15.70
C LYS A 826 -35.61 -0.63 -15.94
N PRO A 827 -36.56 -1.57 -15.87
CA PRO A 827 -36.32 -2.95 -16.26
C PRO A 827 -36.02 -3.04 -17.78
N THR A 828 -35.15 -3.95 -18.17
CA THR A 828 -34.86 -4.26 -19.56
C THR A 828 -36.07 -4.97 -20.21
N ARG A 829 -36.15 -4.97 -21.57
CA ARG A 829 -37.19 -5.70 -22.28
C ARG A 829 -37.23 -7.18 -21.94
N GLU A 830 -36.07 -7.79 -21.71
CA GLU A 830 -35.94 -9.17 -21.34
C GLU A 830 -36.47 -9.44 -19.93
N GLU A 831 -36.12 -8.58 -18.97
CA GLU A 831 -36.62 -8.66 -17.57
C GLU A 831 -38.12 -8.50 -17.56
N VAL A 832 -38.71 -7.51 -18.24
CA VAL A 832 -40.17 -7.34 -18.37
C VAL A 832 -40.85 -8.57 -18.98
N SER A 833 -40.27 -9.15 -20.06
CA SER A 833 -40.83 -10.32 -20.70
C SER A 833 -40.90 -11.54 -19.80
N ARG A 834 -39.83 -11.78 -19.04
CA ARG A 834 -39.74 -12.86 -18.04
C ARG A 834 -40.76 -12.67 -16.92
N LEU A 835 -40.82 -11.47 -16.35
CA LEU A 835 -41.72 -11.18 -15.24
C LEU A 835 -43.20 -11.24 -15.62
N LYS A 836 -43.55 -10.84 -16.84
CA LYS A 836 -44.93 -10.92 -17.35
C LYS A 836 -45.49 -12.34 -17.33
N SER A 837 -44.68 -13.35 -17.60
CA SER A 837 -45.12 -14.74 -17.55
C SER A 837 -45.55 -15.15 -16.13
N PHE A 838 -44.77 -14.79 -15.12
CA PHE A 838 -45.06 -15.07 -13.71
C PHE A 838 -46.33 -14.37 -13.21
N ILE A 839 -46.54 -13.09 -13.66
CA ILE A 839 -47.67 -12.29 -13.20
C ILE A 839 -48.99 -12.76 -13.80
N LYS A 840 -48.99 -13.25 -15.06
CA LYS A 840 -50.21 -13.69 -15.77
C LYS A 840 -50.76 -15.02 -15.24
N ASP A 841 -49.88 -15.88 -14.72
CA ASP A 841 -50.26 -17.24 -14.31
C ASP A 841 -50.76 -17.31 -12.84
N ASP A 842 -50.71 -16.23 -12.08
CA ASP A 842 -51.10 -16.23 -10.66
C ASP A 842 -52.42 -15.49 -10.41
N LYS A 843 -53.27 -16.13 -9.57
CA LYS A 843 -54.53 -15.57 -9.11
C LYS A 843 -54.37 -14.49 -8.04
N LYS A 844 -53.17 -14.26 -7.53
CA LYS A 844 -52.83 -13.28 -6.47
C LYS A 844 -51.69 -12.35 -6.88
N PRO A 845 -51.93 -11.36 -7.74
CA PRO A 845 -50.86 -10.48 -8.27
C PRO A 845 -50.07 -9.73 -7.15
N GLU A 846 -50.67 -9.45 -6.01
CA GLU A 846 -50.02 -8.83 -4.87
C GLU A 846 -48.89 -9.70 -4.30
N ALA A 847 -49.09 -11.05 -4.25
CA ALA A 847 -48.08 -11.95 -3.72
C ALA A 847 -46.88 -12.01 -4.68
N VAL A 848 -47.12 -12.21 -5.99
CA VAL A 848 -46.06 -12.25 -7.00
C VAL A 848 -45.27 -10.95 -7.05
N LEU A 849 -45.94 -9.80 -6.98
CA LEU A 849 -45.27 -8.50 -6.95
C LEU A 849 -44.39 -8.29 -5.69
N ASN A 850 -44.83 -8.80 -4.54
CA ASN A 850 -44.00 -8.81 -3.31
C ASN A 850 -42.81 -9.76 -3.45
N ASP A 851 -42.97 -10.90 -4.11
CA ASP A 851 -41.84 -11.82 -4.40
C ASP A 851 -40.83 -11.19 -5.36
N ILE A 852 -41.29 -10.48 -6.39
CA ILE A 852 -40.41 -9.68 -7.27
C ILE A 852 -39.67 -8.62 -6.47
N PHE A 853 -40.34 -7.89 -5.60
CA PHE A 853 -39.74 -6.88 -4.74
C PHE A 853 -38.67 -7.49 -3.83
N TRP A 854 -38.99 -8.60 -3.17
CA TRP A 854 -38.03 -9.36 -2.37
C TRP A 854 -36.83 -9.82 -3.20
N ALA A 855 -37.03 -10.34 -4.42
CA ALA A 855 -35.96 -10.76 -5.32
C ALA A 855 -35.03 -9.60 -5.73
N LEU A 856 -35.59 -8.40 -5.97
CA LEU A 856 -34.81 -7.21 -6.26
C LEU A 856 -33.93 -6.81 -5.08
N LEU A 857 -34.43 -6.84 -3.84
CA LEU A 857 -33.66 -6.54 -2.62
C LEU A 857 -32.53 -7.55 -2.40
N ASN A 858 -32.67 -8.78 -2.87
CA ASN A 858 -31.65 -9.84 -2.77
C ASN A 858 -30.71 -9.89 -3.98
N SER A 859 -30.93 -9.03 -4.98
CA SER A 859 -30.07 -9.00 -6.17
C SER A 859 -28.67 -8.43 -5.86
N LYS A 860 -27.66 -8.91 -6.59
CA LYS A 860 -26.32 -8.33 -6.51
C LYS A 860 -26.32 -6.85 -6.84
N GLU A 861 -27.15 -6.41 -7.77
CA GLU A 861 -27.27 -5.02 -8.19
C GLU A 861 -27.78 -4.11 -7.07
N PHE A 862 -28.64 -4.63 -6.16
CA PHE A 862 -29.11 -3.89 -4.98
C PHE A 862 -28.05 -3.84 -3.87
N ILE A 863 -27.40 -4.99 -3.58
CA ILE A 863 -26.53 -5.17 -2.42
C ILE A 863 -25.16 -4.52 -2.64
N PHE A 864 -24.72 -4.39 -3.88
CA PHE A 864 -23.41 -3.84 -4.24
C PHE A 864 -23.54 -2.46 -4.91
N ASN A 865 -22.60 -1.58 -4.62
CA ASN A 865 -22.35 -0.37 -5.38
C ASN A 865 -21.41 -0.72 -6.54
N HIS A 866 -21.72 -0.30 -7.77
CA HIS A 866 -21.05 -0.69 -9.00
C HIS A 866 -20.92 0.47 -10.01
#